data_7c678df33491e4f00b3a78aa310a0faa
#
_entry.id   7c678df33491e4f00b3a78aa310a0faa
#
_cell.length_a   1.000
_cell.length_b   1.000
_cell.length_c   1.000
_cell.angle_alpha   90.00
_cell.angle_beta   90.00
_cell.angle_gamma   90.00
#
_symmetry.space_group_name_H-M   'P 1'
#
loop_
_entity.id
_entity.type
_entity.pdbx_description
1 polymer ?
#
loop_
_entity_poly.entity_id
_entity_poly.type
_entity_poly.pdbx_seq_one_letter_code
_entity_poly.pdbx_strand_id
1 'polypeptide(L)'
;LGDVYKRQMRRLLWLSFIPFFLWSCEDKMDEHYEVPGWVKGSAWELLSDESMDGQFSMFLEAAERAGYYEIMNGRGLMTVMAPDNNAFTAYLSEHNYSTVQDVPARELKELIGFHLLYYSYNKGSMENFRPEGEGAYDEGTEILDPGLYYKFRTRSSGEPTREVDPLTGKLVTVYHLERFVPVFSHYFFSSKKIDAKKNYEAFYPNSTWTGNDGFNVSEASVKEYGLIANNGYIHTINKVLEPLGSIYDQLKSNTEYSDFLAMYDKFSIYTPNDELTQKYGSALNADTLYLHSHRSPLAPIAMEWYKYDYQRLDTLAYRAYSLFAPNNTALSEFFNSYWKNSGYADYNSLDPLIQTLFLNEYVYSGSVAFPEEIVNGTVTTASGTKYNFDPYASDVNRKMCVNGSFYGLSKIQTPILFNSVSGPAFHEKRFLNFLYAMNGANLLSSFGAENEKYTLLIPDNSAFEADGIFLNYYAEGGKLEQKPEGEWEAVSSDELQRIIRAHTVMSEEVELKKQGTQIVPIQSAFCYWFVKDGKITCSNHFNGVLEPGSTIDPFVEFEEVTNSGKPWANGKTYTYKANAISGLFEAETEDGQGSSLQKALAICQDTRYPYYCFAQLLKQADMISGETIAGLAGRTIAFIPVS
;
A
#
# COMPACT_ATOMS: atom_id res chain seq x y z
N LEU A 1 62.15 -21.93 29.37
CA LEU A 1 61.65 -22.49 30.65
C LEU A 1 61.07 -21.41 31.59
N GLY A 2 61.59 -20.17 31.55
CA GLY A 2 61.08 -19.07 32.42
C GLY A 2 59.69 -18.52 32.09
N ASP A 3 59.24 -18.54 30.83
CA ASP A 3 57.97 -17.97 30.40
C ASP A 3 56.79 -18.90 30.60
N VAL A 4 57.01 -20.19 30.66
CA VAL A 4 55.94 -21.19 30.91
C VAL A 4 55.50 -21.16 32.37
N TYR A 5 56.46 -20.93 33.32
CA TYR A 5 56.14 -20.83 34.76
C TYR A 5 55.37 -19.53 35.10
N LYS A 6 55.69 -18.43 34.44
CA LYS A 6 54.94 -17.17 34.62
C LYS A 6 53.49 -17.24 34.10
N ARG A 7 53.24 -18.01 33.04
CA ARG A 7 51.86 -18.24 32.54
C ARG A 7 51.06 -19.19 33.42
N GLN A 8 51.67 -20.18 34.04
CA GLN A 8 50.97 -21.08 34.96
C GLN A 8 50.64 -20.41 36.30
N MET A 9 51.55 -19.60 36.86
CA MET A 9 51.25 -18.83 38.08
C MET A 9 50.18 -17.77 37.87
N ARG A 10 50.10 -17.12 36.70
CA ARG A 10 49.00 -16.21 36.34
C ARG A 10 47.66 -16.93 36.22
N ARG A 11 47.62 -18.17 35.75
CA ARG A 11 46.38 -18.97 35.67
C ARG A 11 45.91 -19.49 37.03
N LEU A 12 46.81 -19.81 37.93
CA LEU A 12 46.49 -20.23 39.30
C LEU A 12 46.01 -19.04 40.15
N LEU A 13 46.53 -17.84 39.97
CA LEU A 13 46.05 -16.64 40.65
C LEU A 13 44.63 -16.21 40.15
N TRP A 14 44.29 -16.48 38.90
CA TRP A 14 42.93 -16.24 38.39
C TRP A 14 41.91 -17.28 38.90
N LEU A 15 42.31 -18.50 39.11
CA LEU A 15 41.45 -19.56 39.64
C LEU A 15 41.17 -19.43 41.17
N SER A 16 42.06 -18.77 41.92
CA SER A 16 41.83 -18.50 43.33
C SER A 16 40.96 -17.27 43.63
N PHE A 17 40.74 -16.38 42.62
CA PHE A 17 39.86 -15.21 42.76
C PHE A 17 38.42 -15.46 42.31
N ILE A 18 38.16 -16.57 41.59
CA ILE A 18 36.78 -16.89 41.10
C ILE A 18 35.79 -17.17 42.23
N PRO A 19 36.10 -17.85 43.31
CA PRO A 19 35.10 -18.06 44.37
C PRO A 19 34.79 -16.81 45.22
N PHE A 20 35.67 -15.78 45.22
CA PHE A 20 35.41 -14.55 45.97
C PHE A 20 34.49 -13.58 45.20
N PHE A 21 34.50 -13.65 43.84
CA PHE A 21 33.59 -12.83 43.02
C PHE A 21 32.17 -13.42 42.93
N LEU A 22 32.01 -14.74 43.08
CA LEU A 22 30.71 -15.37 43.03
C LEU A 22 29.90 -15.17 44.32
N TRP A 23 30.54 -14.97 45.46
CA TRP A 23 29.87 -14.67 46.72
C TRP A 23 29.52 -13.18 46.92
N SER A 24 30.21 -12.30 46.22
CA SER A 24 29.91 -10.85 46.22
C SER A 24 28.86 -10.43 45.19
N CYS A 25 28.48 -11.33 44.25
CA CYS A 25 27.47 -11.02 43.25
C CYS A 25 26.04 -11.39 43.71
N GLU A 26 25.84 -12.35 44.60
CA GLU A 26 24.51 -12.71 45.09
C GLU A 26 23.85 -11.58 45.88
N ASP A 27 24.58 -11.01 46.83
CA ASP A 27 24.01 -9.92 47.66
C ASP A 27 23.76 -8.61 46.90
N LYS A 28 24.57 -8.31 45.82
CA LYS A 28 24.36 -7.11 45.01
C LYS A 28 23.30 -7.29 43.91
N MET A 29 23.05 -8.52 43.50
CA MET A 29 21.96 -8.80 42.56
C MET A 29 20.62 -8.73 43.28
N ASP A 30 20.51 -9.21 44.51
CA ASP A 30 19.28 -9.14 45.32
C ASP A 30 18.94 -7.69 45.69
N GLU A 31 19.94 -6.85 46.05
CA GLU A 31 19.75 -5.41 46.30
C GLU A 31 19.32 -4.62 45.04
N HIS A 32 19.76 -5.04 43.86
CA HIS A 32 19.39 -4.39 42.63
C HIS A 32 18.02 -4.79 42.06
N TYR A 33 17.47 -5.90 42.54
CA TYR A 33 16.14 -6.43 42.19
C TYR A 33 15.16 -6.40 43.33
N GLU A 34 15.50 -5.82 44.49
CA GLU A 34 14.51 -5.56 45.52
C GLU A 34 13.46 -4.60 45.00
N VAL A 35 12.23 -5.10 44.94
CA VAL A 35 11.07 -4.27 44.61
C VAL A 35 10.99 -3.16 45.66
N PRO A 36 11.01 -1.86 45.26
CA PRO A 36 10.94 -0.78 46.23
C PRO A 36 9.79 -0.98 47.20
N GLY A 37 10.01 -0.79 48.51
CA GLY A 37 9.04 -1.09 49.58
C GLY A 37 7.72 -0.29 49.48
N TRP A 38 7.62 0.62 48.53
CA TRP A 38 6.38 1.36 48.19
C TRP A 38 5.54 0.63 47.12
N VAL A 39 6.08 -0.41 46.44
CA VAL A 39 5.33 -1.22 45.48
C VAL A 39 4.59 -2.30 46.24
N LYS A 40 3.27 -2.26 46.24
CA LYS A 40 2.39 -3.04 47.14
C LYS A 40 2.03 -4.45 46.67
N GLY A 41 2.72 -5.02 45.70
CA GLY A 41 2.45 -6.38 45.23
C GLY A 41 2.20 -6.49 43.73
N SER A 42 1.70 -7.63 43.29
CA SER A 42 1.35 -7.92 41.91
C SER A 42 0.13 -7.12 41.42
N ALA A 43 -0.13 -7.14 40.12
CA ALA A 43 -1.35 -6.52 39.57
C ALA A 43 -2.63 -7.16 40.17
N TRP A 44 -2.59 -8.46 40.44
CA TRP A 44 -3.69 -9.16 41.13
C TRP A 44 -3.88 -8.67 42.56
N GLU A 45 -2.80 -8.65 43.35
CA GLU A 45 -2.84 -8.22 44.74
C GLU A 45 -3.31 -6.78 44.90
N LEU A 46 -2.85 -5.88 44.01
CA LEU A 46 -3.28 -4.49 44.00
C LEU A 46 -4.78 -4.33 43.72
N LEU A 47 -5.32 -5.02 42.72
CA LEU A 47 -6.73 -4.91 42.34
C LEU A 47 -7.65 -5.61 43.37
N SER A 48 -7.13 -6.55 44.16
CA SER A 48 -7.86 -7.24 45.24
C SER A 48 -7.69 -6.62 46.64
N ASP A 49 -6.86 -5.55 46.75
CA ASP A 49 -6.60 -4.87 48.02
C ASP A 49 -7.85 -4.18 48.57
N GLU A 50 -8.01 -4.20 49.90
CA GLU A 50 -9.14 -3.55 50.59
C GLU A 50 -9.26 -2.05 50.25
N SER A 51 -8.15 -1.38 49.93
CA SER A 51 -8.15 0.02 49.54
C SER A 51 -8.87 0.29 48.21
N MET A 52 -9.08 -0.74 47.38
CA MET A 52 -9.86 -0.66 46.14
C MET A 52 -11.36 -0.90 46.35
N ASP A 53 -11.81 -1.12 47.60
CA ASP A 53 -13.21 -1.26 47.99
C ASP A 53 -14.01 -2.26 47.12
N GLY A 54 -13.35 -3.32 46.67
CA GLY A 54 -13.95 -4.35 45.84
C GLY A 54 -14.37 -3.91 44.40
N GLN A 55 -13.94 -2.74 43.96
CA GLN A 55 -14.35 -2.16 42.64
C GLN A 55 -14.01 -3.00 41.42
N PHE A 56 -13.07 -3.95 41.55
CA PHE A 56 -12.58 -4.78 40.42
C PHE A 56 -12.92 -6.27 40.61
N SER A 57 -13.81 -6.61 41.54
CA SER A 57 -14.14 -8.01 41.87
C SER A 57 -14.65 -8.80 40.67
N MET A 58 -15.47 -8.19 39.79
CA MET A 58 -15.97 -8.85 38.58
C MET A 58 -14.88 -9.09 37.55
N PHE A 59 -13.95 -8.15 37.39
CA PHE A 59 -12.80 -8.33 36.52
C PHE A 59 -11.85 -9.43 37.01
N LEU A 60 -11.59 -9.48 38.30
CA LEU A 60 -10.77 -10.52 38.92
C LEU A 60 -11.42 -11.90 38.80
N GLU A 61 -12.73 -12.02 39.08
CA GLU A 61 -13.50 -13.24 38.85
C GLU A 61 -13.42 -13.71 37.39
N ALA A 62 -13.59 -12.79 36.45
CA ALA A 62 -13.46 -13.06 35.01
C ALA A 62 -12.04 -13.51 34.65
N ALA A 63 -11.02 -12.86 35.19
CA ALA A 63 -9.62 -13.19 34.94
C ALA A 63 -9.22 -14.56 35.50
N GLU A 64 -9.71 -14.92 36.68
CA GLU A 64 -9.51 -16.25 37.29
C GLU A 64 -10.15 -17.35 36.43
N ARG A 65 -11.42 -17.17 36.03
CA ARG A 65 -12.13 -18.12 35.15
C ARG A 65 -11.50 -18.25 33.78
N ALA A 66 -10.95 -17.16 33.25
CA ALA A 66 -10.23 -17.15 31.99
C ALA A 66 -8.83 -17.76 32.07
N GLY A 67 -8.35 -18.11 33.28
CA GLY A 67 -7.03 -18.72 33.52
C GLY A 67 -5.87 -17.73 33.54
N TYR A 68 -6.12 -16.45 33.82
CA TYR A 68 -5.09 -15.41 33.86
C TYR A 68 -4.56 -15.09 35.26
N TYR A 69 -5.06 -15.77 36.32
CA TYR A 69 -4.63 -15.56 37.70
C TYR A 69 -3.10 -15.64 37.84
N GLU A 70 -2.50 -16.76 37.42
CA GLU A 70 -1.05 -16.99 37.52
C GLU A 70 -0.19 -15.94 36.78
N ILE A 71 -0.73 -15.42 35.69
CA ILE A 71 -0.05 -14.38 34.91
C ILE A 71 -0.13 -13.03 35.63
N MET A 72 -1.30 -12.67 36.15
CA MET A 72 -1.53 -11.40 36.85
C MET A 72 -0.89 -11.36 38.24
N ASN A 73 -0.75 -12.52 38.89
CA ASN A 73 -0.12 -12.65 40.21
C ASN A 73 1.37 -13.04 40.13
N GLY A 74 1.87 -13.38 38.92
CA GLY A 74 3.24 -13.81 38.70
C GLY A 74 4.23 -12.66 38.49
N ARG A 75 5.46 -13.02 38.08
CA ARG A 75 6.56 -12.07 37.87
C ARG A 75 6.67 -11.57 36.41
N GLY A 76 5.81 -12.02 35.50
CA GLY A 76 5.85 -11.64 34.09
C GLY A 76 5.39 -10.19 33.88
N LEU A 77 6.19 -9.40 33.18
CA LEU A 77 5.85 -8.01 32.91
C LEU A 77 4.58 -7.86 32.06
N MET A 78 3.69 -6.96 32.47
CA MET A 78 2.45 -6.67 31.76
C MET A 78 1.93 -5.26 32.01
N THR A 79 0.96 -4.88 31.20
CA THR A 79 0.10 -3.72 31.45
C THR A 79 -1.33 -4.21 31.52
N VAL A 80 -2.06 -3.81 32.53
CA VAL A 80 -3.46 -4.19 32.77
C VAL A 80 -4.37 -3.00 32.50
N MET A 81 -5.34 -3.17 31.61
CA MET A 81 -6.46 -2.26 31.43
C MET A 81 -7.62 -2.78 32.28
N ALA A 82 -7.79 -2.26 33.52
CA ALA A 82 -8.72 -2.80 34.50
C ALA A 82 -10.09 -2.09 34.43
N PRO A 83 -11.14 -2.72 33.88
CA PRO A 83 -12.50 -2.20 33.97
C PRO A 83 -13.08 -2.42 35.36
N ASP A 84 -13.78 -1.41 35.89
CA ASP A 84 -14.43 -1.54 37.17
C ASP A 84 -15.75 -2.36 37.08
N ASN A 85 -16.36 -2.64 38.23
CA ASN A 85 -17.61 -3.42 38.30
C ASN A 85 -18.77 -2.73 37.55
N ASN A 86 -18.80 -1.40 37.46
CA ASN A 86 -19.83 -0.70 36.70
C ASN A 86 -19.65 -0.96 35.19
N ALA A 87 -18.42 -0.96 34.71
CA ALA A 87 -18.09 -1.31 33.32
C ALA A 87 -18.51 -2.77 33.03
N PHE A 88 -18.20 -3.72 33.93
CA PHE A 88 -18.62 -5.11 33.76
C PHE A 88 -20.14 -5.30 33.79
N THR A 89 -20.83 -4.61 34.68
CA THR A 89 -22.30 -4.65 34.77
C THR A 89 -22.93 -4.17 33.45
N ALA A 90 -22.40 -3.09 32.88
CA ALA A 90 -22.86 -2.59 31.60
C ALA A 90 -22.63 -3.62 30.48
N TYR A 91 -21.43 -4.17 30.37
CA TYR A 91 -21.08 -5.20 29.39
C TYR A 91 -22.00 -6.44 29.49
N LEU A 92 -22.20 -6.98 30.68
CA LEU A 92 -23.07 -8.14 30.91
C LEU A 92 -24.51 -7.85 30.45
N SER A 93 -25.01 -6.64 30.79
CA SER A 93 -26.36 -6.21 30.37
C SER A 93 -26.49 -6.09 28.85
N GLU A 94 -25.50 -5.50 28.17
CA GLU A 94 -25.49 -5.33 26.72
C GLU A 94 -25.48 -6.67 25.98
N HIS A 95 -24.82 -7.71 26.58
CA HIS A 95 -24.70 -9.05 26.00
C HIS A 95 -25.76 -10.06 26.55
N ASN A 96 -26.73 -9.59 27.32
CA ASN A 96 -27.80 -10.42 27.93
C ASN A 96 -27.25 -11.52 28.87
N TYR A 97 -26.13 -11.27 29.52
CA TYR A 97 -25.62 -12.08 30.62
C TYR A 97 -26.09 -11.54 31.98
N SER A 98 -26.40 -12.41 32.92
CA SER A 98 -26.77 -11.99 34.29
C SER A 98 -25.56 -11.86 35.19
N THR A 99 -24.55 -12.70 35.00
CA THR A 99 -23.34 -12.77 35.83
C THR A 99 -22.11 -13.08 34.96
N VAL A 100 -20.92 -12.89 35.50
CA VAL A 100 -19.66 -13.32 34.88
C VAL A 100 -19.65 -14.82 34.56
N GLN A 101 -20.37 -15.61 35.36
CA GLN A 101 -20.49 -17.06 35.23
C GLN A 101 -21.22 -17.47 33.92
N ASP A 102 -22.10 -16.64 33.42
CA ASP A 102 -22.89 -16.93 32.22
C ASP A 102 -22.09 -16.71 30.91
N VAL A 103 -20.98 -15.96 30.97
CA VAL A 103 -20.11 -15.74 29.81
C VAL A 103 -19.39 -17.03 29.45
N PRO A 104 -19.45 -17.50 28.18
CA PRO A 104 -18.74 -18.69 27.75
C PRO A 104 -17.23 -18.60 28.05
N ALA A 105 -16.63 -19.68 28.54
CA ALA A 105 -15.23 -19.67 28.99
C ALA A 105 -14.24 -19.25 27.91
N ARG A 106 -14.52 -19.57 26.63
CA ARG A 106 -13.71 -19.19 25.48
C ARG A 106 -13.80 -17.69 25.22
N GLU A 107 -15.02 -17.15 25.15
CA GLU A 107 -15.27 -15.71 24.96
C GLU A 107 -14.61 -14.91 26.09
N LEU A 108 -14.78 -15.38 27.33
CA LEU A 108 -14.18 -14.75 28.52
C LEU A 108 -12.64 -14.73 28.42
N LYS A 109 -12.03 -15.80 27.92
CA LYS A 109 -10.57 -15.87 27.75
C LYS A 109 -10.06 -14.85 26.73
N GLU A 110 -10.75 -14.71 25.60
CA GLU A 110 -10.42 -13.71 24.58
C GLU A 110 -10.64 -12.29 25.12
N LEU A 111 -11.78 -12.05 25.76
CA LEU A 111 -12.13 -10.77 26.35
C LEU A 111 -11.09 -10.32 27.38
N ILE A 112 -10.80 -11.13 28.39
CA ILE A 112 -9.83 -10.77 29.42
C ILE A 112 -8.43 -10.67 28.85
N GLY A 113 -8.03 -11.57 27.95
CA GLY A 113 -6.74 -11.47 27.26
C GLY A 113 -6.56 -10.14 26.53
N PHE A 114 -7.65 -9.54 26.06
CA PHE A 114 -7.62 -8.23 25.38
C PHE A 114 -7.33 -7.06 26.33
N HIS A 115 -7.58 -7.21 27.62
CA HIS A 115 -7.25 -6.23 28.67
C HIS A 115 -5.81 -6.36 29.18
N LEU A 116 -5.09 -7.41 28.80
CA LEU A 116 -3.74 -7.70 29.28
C LEU A 116 -2.73 -7.50 28.14
N LEU A 117 -1.94 -6.44 28.21
CA LEU A 117 -0.93 -6.15 27.22
C LEU A 117 0.38 -6.88 27.56
N TYR A 118 1.11 -7.27 26.51
CA TYR A 118 2.50 -7.65 26.65
C TYR A 118 3.33 -6.42 27.01
N TYR A 119 4.36 -6.61 27.84
CA TYR A 119 5.26 -5.60 28.38
C TYR A 119 4.61 -4.61 29.37
N SER A 120 5.46 -3.92 30.07
CA SER A 120 5.10 -3.00 31.14
C SER A 120 5.17 -1.57 30.63
N TYR A 121 4.00 -0.99 30.34
CA TYR A 121 3.88 0.38 29.81
C TYR A 121 3.33 1.31 30.90
N ASN A 122 4.15 2.26 31.35
CA ASN A 122 3.67 3.36 32.18
C ASN A 122 2.86 4.37 31.35
N LYS A 123 2.29 5.37 32.01
CA LYS A 123 1.51 6.43 31.35
C LYS A 123 2.29 7.06 30.19
N GLY A 124 3.52 7.51 30.43
CA GLY A 124 4.34 8.19 29.41
C GLY A 124 4.68 7.31 28.21
N SER A 125 4.93 6.00 28.44
CA SER A 125 5.15 5.03 27.36
C SER A 125 3.89 4.80 26.53
N MET A 126 2.71 4.79 27.16
CA MET A 126 1.45 4.64 26.43
C MET A 126 1.12 5.89 25.60
N GLU A 127 1.43 7.07 26.11
CA GLU A 127 1.14 8.34 25.44
C GLU A 127 2.01 8.62 24.23
N ASN A 128 3.30 8.29 24.34
CA ASN A 128 4.34 8.74 23.40
C ASN A 128 5.36 7.63 23.11
N PHE A 129 4.90 6.41 22.92
CA PHE A 129 5.80 5.31 22.62
C PHE A 129 6.32 5.44 21.18
N ARG A 130 7.64 5.51 21.04
CA ARG A 130 8.34 5.45 19.77
C ARG A 130 9.31 4.28 19.82
N PRO A 131 9.38 3.45 18.79
CA PRO A 131 10.35 2.38 18.75
C PRO A 131 11.76 2.97 18.72
N GLU A 132 12.57 2.60 19.71
CA GLU A 132 13.99 2.89 19.77
C GLU A 132 14.76 1.57 19.65
N GLY A 133 15.77 1.49 18.79
CA GLY A 133 16.65 0.36 18.73
C GLY A 133 17.09 -0.07 17.33
N GLU A 134 18.05 -0.99 17.30
CA GLU A 134 18.68 -1.50 16.07
C GLU A 134 17.69 -2.14 15.07
N GLY A 135 16.51 -2.53 15.50
CA GLY A 135 15.45 -3.08 14.65
C GLY A 135 14.59 -2.03 13.93
N ALA A 136 14.68 -0.76 14.31
CA ALA A 136 13.92 0.32 13.68
C ALA A 136 14.51 0.77 12.33
N TYR A 137 15.76 0.40 12.07
CA TYR A 137 16.49 0.78 10.87
C TYR A 137 17.01 -0.47 10.17
N ASP A 138 16.46 -0.81 9.01
CA ASP A 138 17.15 -1.67 8.06
C ASP A 138 18.25 -0.85 7.38
N GLU A 139 19.47 -1.37 7.30
CA GLU A 139 20.50 -0.78 6.44
C GLU A 139 19.94 -0.66 5.02
N GLY A 140 19.67 0.57 4.59
CA GLY A 140 19.16 0.89 3.26
C GLY A 140 17.68 1.31 3.15
N THR A 141 16.90 1.26 4.23
CA THR A 141 15.59 1.91 4.29
C THR A 141 15.60 3.00 5.36
N GLU A 142 15.62 4.26 4.94
CA GLU A 142 15.33 5.38 5.82
C GLU A 142 13.87 5.30 6.25
N ILE A 143 13.59 4.66 7.40
CA ILE A 143 12.33 4.88 8.10
C ILE A 143 12.46 6.26 8.78
N LEU A 144 12.13 7.28 8.03
CA LEU A 144 12.01 8.63 8.53
C LEU A 144 10.85 8.67 9.53
N ASP A 145 11.15 8.80 10.82
CA ASP A 145 10.22 8.86 11.94
C ASP A 145 9.11 7.76 11.91
N PRO A 146 9.28 6.64 12.61
CA PRO A 146 8.29 5.55 12.63
C PRO A 146 6.93 5.96 13.20
N GLY A 147 6.79 7.21 13.67
CA GLY A 147 5.56 7.72 14.27
C GLY A 147 5.31 7.20 15.68
N LEU A 148 4.16 7.56 16.20
CA LEU A 148 3.69 7.09 17.51
C LEU A 148 2.96 5.75 17.34
N TYR A 149 3.13 4.84 18.29
CA TYR A 149 2.29 3.66 18.37
C TYR A 149 0.84 4.07 18.62
N TYR A 150 -0.06 3.46 17.88
CA TYR A 150 -1.49 3.62 18.12
C TYR A 150 -2.16 2.31 18.53
N LYS A 151 -1.46 1.16 18.46
CA LYS A 151 -2.00 -0.13 18.90
C LYS A 151 -0.95 -0.94 19.64
N PHE A 152 -1.38 -1.63 20.68
CA PHE A 152 -0.52 -2.41 21.57
C PHE A 152 -0.93 -3.87 21.54
N ARG A 153 0.06 -4.77 21.56
CA ARG A 153 -0.16 -6.22 21.54
C ARG A 153 -0.78 -6.69 22.83
N THR A 154 -1.88 -7.44 22.73
CA THR A 154 -2.60 -8.01 23.86
C THR A 154 -2.31 -9.51 24.03
N ARG A 155 -2.74 -10.11 25.13
CA ARG A 155 -2.68 -11.57 25.36
C ARG A 155 -3.90 -12.30 24.81
N SER A 156 -4.82 -11.61 24.16
CA SER A 156 -5.89 -12.22 23.40
C SER A 156 -5.36 -12.86 22.12
N SER A 157 -5.97 -13.93 21.68
CA SER A 157 -5.69 -14.60 20.42
C SER A 157 -6.93 -14.61 19.54
N GLY A 158 -6.70 -14.51 18.23
CA GLY A 158 -7.77 -14.65 17.26
C GLY A 158 -8.33 -16.05 17.15
N GLU A 159 -9.49 -16.16 16.54
CA GLU A 159 -10.11 -17.43 16.18
C GLU A 159 -9.72 -17.84 14.75
N PRO A 160 -9.54 -19.14 14.51
CA PRO A 160 -9.32 -19.61 13.15
C PRO A 160 -10.59 -19.44 12.32
N THR A 161 -10.42 -18.96 11.09
CA THR A 161 -11.49 -18.89 10.08
C THR A 161 -11.24 -19.88 8.95
N ARG A 162 -12.29 -20.21 8.20
CA ARG A 162 -12.18 -21.04 7.01
C ARG A 162 -12.49 -20.21 5.78
N GLU A 163 -11.52 -20.16 4.89
CA GLU A 163 -11.59 -19.37 3.67
C GLU A 163 -11.35 -20.26 2.43
N VAL A 164 -11.85 -19.83 1.28
CA VAL A 164 -11.58 -20.51 0.01
C VAL A 164 -10.46 -19.78 -0.70
N ASP A 165 -9.36 -20.47 -0.94
CA ASP A 165 -8.25 -19.91 -1.72
C ASP A 165 -8.68 -19.71 -3.18
N PRO A 166 -8.69 -18.47 -3.70
CA PRO A 166 -9.14 -18.17 -5.04
C PRO A 166 -8.25 -18.77 -6.15
N LEU A 167 -6.99 -19.08 -5.83
CA LEU A 167 -6.05 -19.65 -6.79
C LEU A 167 -6.22 -21.16 -6.95
N THR A 168 -6.50 -21.86 -5.84
CA THR A 168 -6.56 -23.33 -5.83
C THR A 168 -7.97 -23.89 -5.68
N GLY A 169 -8.93 -23.07 -5.28
CA GLY A 169 -10.30 -23.47 -4.93
C GLY A 169 -10.39 -24.31 -3.65
N LYS A 170 -9.30 -24.46 -2.90
CA LYS A 170 -9.25 -25.26 -1.67
C LYS A 170 -9.71 -24.47 -0.46
N LEU A 171 -10.38 -25.16 0.45
CA LEU A 171 -10.70 -24.64 1.76
C LEU A 171 -9.44 -24.66 2.64
N VAL A 172 -9.03 -23.52 3.15
CA VAL A 172 -7.87 -23.33 4.02
C VAL A 172 -8.29 -22.82 5.40
N THR A 173 -7.52 -23.17 6.45
CA THR A 173 -7.74 -22.67 7.80
C THR A 173 -6.80 -21.49 8.04
N VAL A 174 -7.36 -20.31 8.17
CA VAL A 174 -6.63 -19.05 8.43
C VAL A 174 -6.56 -18.80 9.94
N TYR A 175 -5.38 -18.46 10.43
CA TYR A 175 -5.17 -18.16 11.83
C TYR A 175 -4.20 -16.98 12.02
N HIS A 176 -4.73 -15.85 12.46
CA HIS A 176 -3.96 -14.69 12.90
C HIS A 176 -3.95 -14.68 14.44
N LEU A 177 -2.82 -15.11 15.01
CA LEU A 177 -2.72 -15.38 16.45
C LEU A 177 -2.95 -14.14 17.30
N GLU A 178 -2.23 -13.07 17.04
CA GLU A 178 -2.19 -11.91 17.92
C GLU A 178 -3.36 -10.96 17.69
N ARG A 179 -3.78 -10.33 18.81
CA ARG A 179 -4.75 -9.24 18.82
C ARG A 179 -4.11 -7.99 19.40
N PHE A 180 -4.46 -6.84 18.84
CA PHE A 180 -3.97 -5.53 19.26
C PHE A 180 -5.12 -4.65 19.71
N VAL A 181 -4.84 -3.79 20.70
CA VAL A 181 -5.79 -2.78 21.17
C VAL A 181 -5.30 -1.39 20.76
N PRO A 182 -6.14 -0.54 20.14
CA PRO A 182 -5.76 0.83 19.80
C PRO A 182 -5.78 1.72 21.03
N VAL A 183 -4.79 2.61 21.11
CA VAL A 183 -4.62 3.60 22.17
C VAL A 183 -4.46 4.97 21.52
N PHE A 184 -5.28 5.91 21.93
CA PHE A 184 -5.30 7.25 21.39
C PHE A 184 -4.84 8.25 22.45
N SER A 185 -3.70 8.89 22.22
CA SER A 185 -3.14 9.91 23.11
C SER A 185 -3.25 11.30 22.52
N HIS A 186 -3.12 12.32 23.36
CA HIS A 186 -3.04 13.70 22.87
C HIS A 186 -1.82 13.94 21.97
N TYR A 187 -0.69 13.23 22.21
CA TYR A 187 0.48 13.29 21.33
C TYR A 187 0.20 12.71 19.96
N PHE A 188 -0.56 11.62 19.89
CA PHE A 188 -0.97 11.01 18.63
C PHE A 188 -1.77 11.98 17.76
N PHE A 189 -2.78 12.63 18.31
CA PHE A 189 -3.57 13.62 17.58
C PHE A 189 -2.79 14.90 17.26
N SER A 190 -1.93 15.34 18.19
CA SER A 190 -1.07 16.52 17.97
C SER A 190 -0.07 16.29 16.83
N SER A 191 0.50 15.09 16.71
CA SER A 191 1.39 14.74 15.59
C SER A 191 0.69 14.84 14.23
N LYS A 192 -0.60 14.51 14.19
CA LYS A 192 -1.47 14.65 13.02
C LYS A 192 -2.02 16.05 12.81
N LYS A 193 -1.84 16.96 13.78
CA LYS A 193 -2.35 18.34 13.78
C LYS A 193 -3.86 18.44 13.63
N ILE A 194 -4.60 17.54 14.31
CA ILE A 194 -6.07 17.47 14.30
C ILE A 194 -6.63 17.55 15.72
N ASP A 195 -7.91 17.91 15.84
CA ASP A 195 -8.62 17.99 17.12
C ASP A 195 -8.89 16.59 17.68
N ALA A 196 -8.31 16.29 18.85
CA ALA A 196 -8.39 14.98 19.47
C ALA A 196 -9.84 14.57 19.79
N LYS A 197 -10.59 15.46 20.47
CA LYS A 197 -11.95 15.18 20.91
C LYS A 197 -12.89 14.94 19.73
N LYS A 198 -12.89 15.86 18.78
CA LYS A 198 -13.76 15.81 17.60
C LYS A 198 -13.53 14.53 16.78
N ASN A 199 -12.29 14.15 16.56
CA ASN A 199 -11.94 12.98 15.76
C ASN A 199 -12.14 11.67 16.52
N TYR A 200 -11.84 11.61 17.81
CA TYR A 200 -12.08 10.44 18.64
C TYR A 200 -13.59 10.15 18.77
N GLU A 201 -14.38 11.15 19.15
CA GLU A 201 -15.83 11.00 19.35
C GLU A 201 -16.58 10.75 18.02
N ALA A 202 -15.99 11.08 16.86
CA ALA A 202 -16.56 10.70 15.56
C ALA A 202 -16.58 9.17 15.37
N PHE A 203 -15.58 8.44 15.84
CA PHE A 203 -15.57 6.97 15.82
C PHE A 203 -16.28 6.34 17.02
N TYR A 204 -16.25 7.00 18.17
CA TYR A 204 -16.80 6.53 19.44
C TYR A 204 -17.83 7.52 20.01
N PRO A 205 -18.99 7.69 19.36
CA PRO A 205 -19.98 8.73 19.74
C PRO A 205 -20.56 8.52 21.14
N ASN A 206 -20.48 7.30 21.69
CA ASN A 206 -20.95 6.95 23.04
C ASN A 206 -19.82 6.96 24.08
N SER A 207 -18.68 7.52 23.73
CA SER A 207 -17.51 7.60 24.60
C SER A 207 -17.08 9.04 24.79
N THR A 208 -16.42 9.33 25.91
CA THR A 208 -15.93 10.66 26.23
C THR A 208 -14.43 10.71 26.04
N TRP A 209 -13.94 11.72 25.33
CA TRP A 209 -12.51 11.99 25.24
C TRP A 209 -11.98 12.50 26.58
N THR A 210 -11.06 11.76 27.19
CA THR A 210 -10.36 12.13 28.44
C THR A 210 -8.84 12.18 28.27
N GLY A 211 -8.35 12.01 27.05
CA GLY A 211 -6.92 11.89 26.77
C GLY A 211 -6.15 13.20 26.67
N ASN A 212 -6.68 14.36 27.09
CA ASN A 212 -5.96 15.65 27.01
C ASN A 212 -4.64 15.63 27.81
N ASP A 213 -4.62 14.93 28.94
CA ASP A 213 -3.44 14.76 29.79
C ASP A 213 -3.03 13.26 29.86
N GLY A 214 -3.38 12.48 28.85
CA GLY A 214 -3.15 11.06 28.83
C GLY A 214 -3.60 10.39 27.52
N PHE A 215 -4.39 9.33 27.63
CA PHE A 215 -4.88 8.56 26.50
C PHE A 215 -6.24 7.92 26.80
N ASN A 216 -6.96 7.58 25.72
CA ASN A 216 -8.09 6.64 25.75
C ASN A 216 -7.66 5.30 25.14
N VAL A 217 -8.28 4.21 25.56
CA VAL A 217 -8.01 2.86 25.05
C VAL A 217 -9.24 2.37 24.32
N SER A 218 -9.13 2.16 22.99
CA SER A 218 -10.30 1.85 22.16
C SER A 218 -11.43 2.84 22.46
N GLU A 219 -12.61 2.35 22.85
CA GLU A 219 -13.76 3.17 23.24
C GLU A 219 -13.80 3.53 24.75
N ALA A 220 -12.83 3.09 25.54
CA ALA A 220 -12.82 3.35 26.97
C ALA A 220 -12.04 4.60 27.35
N SER A 221 -12.62 5.38 28.28
CA SER A 221 -11.90 6.43 28.99
C SER A 221 -11.09 5.86 30.13
N VAL A 222 -9.87 6.34 30.31
CA VAL A 222 -9.03 5.96 31.45
C VAL A 222 -9.39 6.83 32.65
N LYS A 223 -9.67 6.20 33.79
CA LYS A 223 -10.02 6.86 35.07
C LYS A 223 -8.78 7.19 35.88
N GLU A 224 -7.86 6.23 35.98
CA GLU A 224 -6.62 6.37 36.71
C GLU A 224 -5.47 5.75 35.92
N TYR A 225 -4.37 6.49 35.82
CA TYR A 225 -3.20 6.09 35.04
C TYR A 225 -2.08 5.58 35.92
N GLY A 226 -1.52 4.41 35.55
CA GLY A 226 -0.20 4.01 35.98
C GLY A 226 -0.08 3.62 37.46
N LEU A 227 -1.07 2.90 38.02
CA LEU A 227 -0.89 2.23 39.31
C LEU A 227 0.26 1.22 39.16
N ILE A 228 1.22 1.29 40.09
CA ILE A 228 2.47 0.54 39.98
C ILE A 228 2.36 -0.78 40.72
N ALA A 229 2.43 -1.89 39.97
CA ALA A 229 2.56 -3.24 40.49
C ALA A 229 4.01 -3.73 40.32
N ASN A 230 4.41 -4.75 41.09
CA ASN A 230 5.74 -5.36 40.99
C ASN A 230 5.97 -6.07 39.65
N ASN A 231 4.91 -6.38 38.92
CA ASN A 231 4.92 -7.00 37.60
C ASN A 231 4.39 -6.09 36.46
N GLY A 232 4.27 -4.77 36.69
CA GLY A 232 3.93 -3.82 35.63
C GLY A 232 3.06 -2.65 36.05
N TYR A 233 2.18 -2.21 35.17
CA TYR A 233 1.31 -1.06 35.38
C TYR A 233 -0.15 -1.42 35.17
N ILE A 234 -1.03 -0.76 35.94
CA ILE A 234 -2.49 -0.86 35.81
C ILE A 234 -3.02 0.50 35.42
N HIS A 235 -3.87 0.53 34.40
CA HIS A 235 -4.68 1.67 34.02
C HIS A 235 -6.15 1.30 34.19
N THR A 236 -6.89 2.03 35.02
CA THR A 236 -8.31 1.72 35.26
C THR A 236 -9.18 2.39 34.19
N ILE A 237 -10.16 1.68 33.71
CA ILE A 237 -11.01 2.09 32.58
C ILE A 237 -12.50 1.99 32.90
N ASN A 238 -13.32 2.76 32.17
CA ASN A 238 -14.76 2.85 32.41
C ASN A 238 -15.63 1.93 31.54
N LYS A 239 -15.01 1.14 30.65
CA LYS A 239 -15.70 0.16 29.80
C LYS A 239 -14.90 -1.14 29.73
N VAL A 240 -15.57 -2.25 29.52
CA VAL A 240 -14.94 -3.51 29.11
C VAL A 240 -14.53 -3.38 27.65
N LEU A 241 -13.28 -3.73 27.34
CA LEU A 241 -12.75 -3.69 25.98
C LEU A 241 -13.13 -4.96 25.23
N GLU A 242 -13.73 -4.80 24.07
CA GLU A 242 -14.01 -5.92 23.17
C GLU A 242 -12.95 -5.99 22.07
N PRO A 243 -12.50 -7.20 21.66
CA PRO A 243 -11.57 -7.35 20.55
C PRO A 243 -12.15 -6.77 19.27
N LEU A 244 -11.40 -5.84 18.65
CA LEU A 244 -11.80 -5.25 17.39
C LEU A 244 -11.51 -6.19 16.21
N GLY A 245 -12.43 -6.23 15.25
CA GLY A 245 -12.18 -6.87 13.97
C GLY A 245 -11.23 -6.05 13.08
N SER A 246 -10.69 -6.70 12.06
CA SER A 246 -9.94 -6.05 10.99
C SER A 246 -10.87 -5.27 10.04
N ILE A 247 -10.28 -4.48 9.16
CA ILE A 247 -11.01 -3.84 8.04
C ILE A 247 -11.71 -4.89 7.17
N TYR A 248 -11.06 -6.03 6.96
CA TYR A 248 -11.63 -7.16 6.21
C TYR A 248 -12.86 -7.74 6.92
N ASP A 249 -12.82 -7.90 8.24
CA ASP A 249 -13.97 -8.36 9.02
C ASP A 249 -15.16 -7.41 8.90
N GLN A 250 -14.93 -6.10 8.82
CA GLN A 250 -15.97 -5.11 8.59
C GLN A 250 -16.61 -5.25 7.19
N LEU A 251 -15.82 -5.52 6.16
CA LEU A 251 -16.36 -5.82 4.83
C LEU A 251 -17.18 -7.12 4.84
N LYS A 252 -16.67 -8.17 5.47
CA LYS A 252 -17.28 -9.50 5.50
C LYS A 252 -18.58 -9.55 6.31
N SER A 253 -18.67 -8.74 7.36
CA SER A 253 -19.85 -8.69 8.24
C SER A 253 -21.02 -7.87 7.68
N ASN A 254 -20.80 -7.07 6.62
CA ASN A 254 -21.83 -6.20 6.07
C ASN A 254 -22.09 -6.48 4.59
N THR A 255 -23.27 -7.01 4.29
CA THR A 255 -23.70 -7.37 2.93
C THR A 255 -23.82 -6.20 1.97
N GLU A 256 -23.87 -4.96 2.47
CA GLU A 256 -23.89 -3.75 1.62
C GLU A 256 -22.60 -3.56 0.82
N TYR A 257 -21.48 -4.20 1.25
CA TYR A 257 -20.17 -4.13 0.60
C TYR A 257 -19.75 -5.45 -0.06
N SER A 258 -20.68 -6.38 -0.24
CA SER A 258 -20.40 -7.73 -0.78
C SER A 258 -19.74 -7.71 -2.15
N ASP A 259 -20.10 -6.79 -3.03
CA ASP A 259 -19.54 -6.69 -4.38
C ASP A 259 -18.07 -6.18 -4.34
N PHE A 260 -17.80 -5.23 -3.45
CA PHE A 260 -16.42 -4.76 -3.21
C PHE A 260 -15.56 -5.87 -2.61
N LEU A 261 -16.08 -6.58 -1.60
CA LEU A 261 -15.41 -7.73 -1.00
C LEU A 261 -15.11 -8.80 -2.04
N ALA A 262 -16.09 -9.16 -2.87
CA ALA A 262 -15.92 -10.19 -3.90
C ALA A 262 -14.81 -9.83 -4.93
N MET A 263 -14.66 -8.54 -5.27
CA MET A 263 -13.54 -8.09 -6.08
C MET A 263 -12.20 -8.20 -5.33
N TYR A 264 -12.18 -7.82 -4.05
CA TYR A 264 -10.98 -7.82 -3.22
C TYR A 264 -10.47 -9.25 -2.99
N ASP A 265 -11.39 -10.19 -2.74
CA ASP A 265 -11.10 -11.61 -2.48
C ASP A 265 -10.44 -12.33 -3.66
N LYS A 266 -10.63 -11.87 -4.89
CA LYS A 266 -9.92 -12.43 -6.05
C LYS A 266 -8.39 -12.28 -5.95
N PHE A 267 -7.94 -11.32 -5.19
CA PHE A 267 -6.53 -11.01 -4.99
C PHE A 267 -6.01 -11.45 -3.62
N SER A 268 -6.81 -12.24 -2.90
CA SER A 268 -6.39 -12.86 -1.63
C SER A 268 -5.25 -13.84 -1.85
N ILE A 269 -4.29 -13.82 -0.93
CA ILE A 269 -3.16 -14.75 -0.89
C ILE A 269 -3.19 -15.45 0.47
N TYR A 270 -3.19 -16.77 0.43
CA TYR A 270 -3.11 -17.60 1.62
C TYR A 270 -1.75 -18.28 1.68
N THR A 271 -0.92 -17.84 2.63
CA THR A 271 0.45 -18.34 2.80
C THR A 271 0.49 -19.31 3.97
N PRO A 272 0.93 -20.58 3.77
CA PRO A 272 1.10 -21.52 4.86
C PRO A 272 2.15 -21.01 5.84
N ASN A 273 1.91 -21.21 7.15
CA ASN A 273 2.81 -20.83 8.22
C ASN A 273 3.17 -22.04 9.08
N ASP A 274 4.39 -22.53 8.94
CA ASP A 274 4.87 -23.76 9.59
C ASP A 274 4.98 -23.59 11.12
N GLU A 275 5.37 -22.43 11.61
CA GLU A 275 5.50 -22.15 13.05
C GLU A 275 4.14 -22.18 13.76
N LEU A 276 3.15 -21.50 13.19
CA LEU A 276 1.77 -21.55 13.70
C LEU A 276 1.22 -22.98 13.62
N THR A 277 1.45 -23.68 12.52
CA THR A 277 0.99 -25.05 12.31
C THR A 277 1.59 -25.98 13.36
N GLN A 278 2.90 -25.92 13.57
CA GLN A 278 3.58 -26.74 14.58
C GLN A 278 3.05 -26.48 15.99
N LYS A 279 2.79 -25.22 16.32
CA LYS A 279 2.42 -24.80 17.67
C LYS A 279 0.92 -24.98 17.98
N TYR A 280 0.08 -24.70 17.03
CA TYR A 280 -1.38 -24.63 17.24
C TYR A 280 -2.20 -25.57 16.37
N GLY A 281 -1.66 -26.14 15.30
CA GLY A 281 -2.38 -26.99 14.34
C GLY A 281 -3.12 -28.14 15.00
N SER A 282 -2.47 -28.89 15.88
CA SER A 282 -3.09 -30.02 16.61
C SER A 282 -4.25 -29.56 17.50
N ALA A 283 -4.10 -28.45 18.22
CA ALA A 283 -5.15 -27.91 19.10
C ALA A 283 -6.36 -27.38 18.32
N LEU A 284 -6.13 -26.88 17.10
CA LEU A 284 -7.15 -26.34 16.20
C LEU A 284 -7.67 -27.37 15.19
N ASN A 285 -7.19 -28.62 15.27
CA ASN A 285 -7.53 -29.70 14.34
C ASN A 285 -7.33 -29.31 12.86
N ALA A 286 -6.18 -28.70 12.59
CA ALA A 286 -5.79 -28.25 11.25
C ALA A 286 -4.41 -28.79 10.88
N ASP A 287 -4.29 -29.42 9.70
CA ASP A 287 -3.03 -29.95 9.17
C ASP A 287 -2.07 -28.83 8.78
N THR A 288 -2.59 -27.70 8.34
CA THR A 288 -1.84 -26.50 7.97
C THR A 288 -2.64 -25.26 8.32
N LEU A 289 -1.96 -24.29 8.95
CA LEU A 289 -2.49 -22.97 9.24
C LEU A 289 -1.92 -21.96 8.25
N TYR A 290 -2.77 -21.05 7.79
CA TYR A 290 -2.46 -20.05 6.77
C TYR A 290 -2.60 -18.65 7.33
N LEU A 291 -1.79 -17.73 6.79
CA LEU A 291 -1.98 -16.28 6.93
C LEU A 291 -2.72 -15.77 5.70
N HIS A 292 -3.68 -14.86 5.91
CA HIS A 292 -4.42 -14.19 4.85
C HIS A 292 -3.81 -12.83 4.56
N SER A 293 -3.41 -12.62 3.32
CA SER A 293 -2.86 -11.36 2.80
C SER A 293 -3.48 -11.06 1.43
N HIS A 294 -3.02 -10.03 0.75
CA HIS A 294 -3.50 -9.64 -0.57
C HIS A 294 -2.34 -9.37 -1.51
N ARG A 295 -2.56 -9.57 -2.81
CA ARG A 295 -1.55 -9.31 -3.84
C ARG A 295 -1.24 -7.82 -3.93
N SER A 296 0.06 -7.47 -3.92
CA SER A 296 0.50 -6.10 -4.19
C SER A 296 -0.10 -5.56 -5.51
N PRO A 297 -0.51 -4.28 -5.58
CA PRO A 297 -0.33 -3.21 -4.61
C PRO A 297 -1.41 -3.13 -3.51
N LEU A 298 -2.36 -4.06 -3.45
CA LEU A 298 -3.42 -4.00 -2.46
C LEU A 298 -2.87 -4.23 -1.04
N ALA A 299 -3.37 -3.44 -0.09
CA ALA A 299 -3.01 -3.56 1.31
C ALA A 299 -3.56 -4.85 1.92
N PRO A 300 -2.85 -5.48 2.87
CA PRO A 300 -3.30 -6.69 3.55
C PRO A 300 -4.33 -6.37 4.65
N ILE A 301 -5.52 -5.89 4.27
CA ILE A 301 -6.57 -5.42 5.19
C ILE A 301 -7.17 -6.50 6.11
N ALA A 302 -6.83 -7.77 5.87
CA ALA A 302 -7.19 -8.90 6.74
C ALA A 302 -6.21 -9.10 7.90
N MET A 303 -5.03 -8.51 7.86
CA MET A 303 -3.98 -8.67 8.85
C MET A 303 -3.96 -7.51 9.85
N GLU A 304 -3.73 -7.84 11.11
CA GLU A 304 -3.53 -6.82 12.15
C GLU A 304 -2.15 -6.16 12.06
N TRP A 305 -1.20 -6.83 11.43
CA TRP A 305 0.11 -6.30 11.09
C TRP A 305 0.59 -6.77 9.71
N TYR A 306 1.51 -6.02 9.14
CA TYR A 306 1.96 -6.22 7.75
C TYR A 306 2.82 -7.46 7.51
N LYS A 307 3.67 -7.83 8.47
CA LYS A 307 4.58 -8.98 8.37
C LYS A 307 4.49 -9.84 9.62
N TYR A 308 4.48 -11.13 9.42
CA TYR A 308 4.65 -12.11 10.48
C TYR A 308 6.16 -12.23 10.79
N ASP A 309 6.68 -11.25 11.51
CA ASP A 309 8.07 -11.21 11.96
C ASP A 309 8.10 -10.85 13.45
N TYR A 310 8.24 -11.86 14.30
CA TYR A 310 8.27 -11.69 15.75
C TYR A 310 9.40 -10.78 16.25
N GLN A 311 10.46 -10.62 15.46
CA GLN A 311 11.60 -9.78 15.84
C GLN A 311 11.34 -8.28 15.61
N ARG A 312 10.24 -7.94 14.90
CA ARG A 312 9.88 -6.57 14.51
C ARG A 312 8.45 -6.17 14.83
N LEU A 313 7.83 -6.81 15.82
CA LEU A 313 6.46 -6.48 16.25
C LEU A 313 6.31 -5.02 16.65
N ASP A 314 7.34 -4.44 17.24
CA ASP A 314 7.41 -3.05 17.64
C ASP A 314 7.29 -2.08 16.45
N THR A 315 7.94 -2.36 15.33
CA THR A 315 7.88 -1.50 14.14
C THR A 315 6.57 -1.59 13.38
N LEU A 316 5.76 -2.63 13.62
CA LEU A 316 4.52 -2.89 12.89
C LEU A 316 3.27 -2.39 13.62
N ALA A 317 3.36 -2.14 14.92
CA ALA A 317 2.23 -1.73 15.73
C ALA A 317 1.64 -0.36 15.35
N TYR A 318 2.40 0.51 14.68
CA TYR A 318 1.93 1.81 14.20
C TYR A 318 1.37 1.77 12.76
N ARG A 319 1.66 0.72 11.97
CA ARG A 319 1.14 0.61 10.60
C ARG A 319 -0.36 0.38 10.61
N ALA A 320 -1.04 1.14 9.79
CA ALA A 320 -2.48 1.06 9.61
C ALA A 320 -2.88 1.39 8.19
N TYR A 321 -4.11 1.07 7.89
CA TYR A 321 -4.75 1.37 6.61
C TYR A 321 -6.06 2.11 6.86
N SER A 322 -6.62 2.69 5.81
CA SER A 322 -7.99 3.16 5.86
C SER A 322 -8.69 2.76 4.58
N LEU A 323 -9.83 2.13 4.72
CA LEU A 323 -10.63 1.68 3.59
C LEU A 323 -11.85 2.58 3.42
N PHE A 324 -12.03 3.08 2.21
CA PHE A 324 -13.16 3.87 1.77
C PHE A 324 -14.04 3.01 0.86
N ALA A 325 -14.81 2.08 1.43
CA ALA A 325 -15.52 1.06 0.67
C ALA A 325 -16.79 1.59 0.02
N PRO A 326 -16.92 1.62 -1.32
CA PRO A 326 -18.18 1.88 -1.97
C PRO A 326 -19.18 0.75 -1.69
N ASN A 327 -20.42 1.09 -1.41
CA ASN A 327 -21.48 0.10 -1.29
C ASN A 327 -21.91 -0.46 -2.66
N ASN A 328 -22.68 -1.54 -2.67
CA ASN A 328 -23.12 -2.23 -3.90
C ASN A 328 -23.88 -1.30 -4.85
N THR A 329 -24.69 -0.38 -4.32
CA THR A 329 -25.44 0.61 -5.13
C THR A 329 -24.46 1.56 -5.82
N ALA A 330 -23.54 2.13 -5.08
CA ALA A 330 -22.51 3.04 -5.63
C ALA A 330 -21.65 2.35 -6.70
N LEU A 331 -21.28 1.09 -6.48
CA LEU A 331 -20.57 0.29 -7.48
C LEU A 331 -21.39 0.08 -8.75
N SER A 332 -22.67 -0.31 -8.61
CA SER A 332 -23.55 -0.53 -9.75
C SER A 332 -23.78 0.75 -10.56
N GLU A 333 -24.03 1.88 -9.90
CA GLU A 333 -24.20 3.18 -10.55
C GLU A 333 -22.94 3.62 -11.31
N PHE A 334 -21.76 3.46 -10.66
CA PHE A 334 -20.50 3.82 -11.29
C PHE A 334 -20.19 2.94 -12.49
N PHE A 335 -20.38 1.63 -12.41
CA PHE A 335 -20.17 0.71 -13.52
C PHE A 335 -21.05 1.10 -14.71
N ASN A 336 -22.34 1.33 -14.48
CA ASN A 336 -23.31 1.70 -15.50
C ASN A 336 -23.06 3.09 -16.12
N SER A 337 -22.36 3.98 -15.43
CA SER A 337 -21.99 5.29 -15.96
C SER A 337 -20.65 5.28 -16.69
N TYR A 338 -19.63 4.66 -16.12
CA TYR A 338 -18.26 4.71 -16.64
C TYR A 338 -17.99 3.63 -17.70
N TRP A 339 -18.31 2.36 -17.40
CA TRP A 339 -18.07 1.24 -18.34
C TRP A 339 -19.24 0.90 -19.24
N LYS A 340 -20.28 1.71 -19.26
CA LYS A 340 -21.40 1.50 -20.20
C LYS A 340 -20.86 1.54 -21.64
N ASN A 341 -21.15 0.50 -22.42
CA ASN A 341 -20.71 0.33 -23.80
C ASN A 341 -19.18 0.13 -24.00
N SER A 342 -18.43 -0.14 -22.93
CA SER A 342 -16.98 -0.41 -23.00
C SER A 342 -16.61 -1.81 -23.51
N GLY A 343 -17.59 -2.70 -23.61
CA GLY A 343 -17.37 -4.12 -23.91
C GLY A 343 -17.12 -4.98 -22.66
N TYR A 344 -17.17 -4.39 -21.47
CA TYR A 344 -17.20 -5.11 -20.20
C TYR A 344 -18.65 -5.33 -19.75
N ALA A 345 -18.97 -6.52 -19.23
CA ALA A 345 -20.33 -6.87 -18.80
C ALA A 345 -20.58 -6.46 -17.34
N ASP A 346 -19.58 -6.61 -16.49
CA ASP A 346 -19.60 -6.34 -15.06
C ASP A 346 -18.16 -6.16 -14.52
N TYR A 347 -18.04 -5.90 -13.22
CA TYR A 347 -16.72 -5.80 -12.56
C TYR A 347 -15.89 -7.08 -12.67
N ASN A 348 -16.52 -8.26 -12.76
CA ASN A 348 -15.81 -9.53 -12.88
C ASN A 348 -15.18 -9.73 -14.25
N SER A 349 -15.72 -9.06 -15.26
CA SER A 349 -15.22 -9.08 -16.64
C SER A 349 -14.12 -8.05 -16.91
N LEU A 350 -13.87 -7.13 -15.96
CA LEU A 350 -12.76 -6.19 -16.05
C LEU A 350 -11.43 -6.94 -15.99
N ASP A 351 -10.44 -6.37 -16.67
CA ASP A 351 -9.08 -6.89 -16.59
C ASP A 351 -8.54 -6.85 -15.15
N PRO A 352 -7.76 -7.86 -14.69
CA PRO A 352 -7.20 -7.90 -13.35
C PRO A 352 -6.40 -6.66 -12.95
N LEU A 353 -5.64 -6.05 -13.88
CA LEU A 353 -4.91 -4.82 -13.61
C LEU A 353 -5.88 -3.65 -13.35
N ILE A 354 -6.94 -3.52 -14.16
CA ILE A 354 -7.97 -2.49 -13.95
C ILE A 354 -8.65 -2.69 -12.59
N GLN A 355 -9.03 -3.93 -12.24
CA GLN A 355 -9.62 -4.23 -10.93
C GLN A 355 -8.69 -3.84 -9.78
N THR A 356 -7.42 -4.21 -9.88
CA THR A 356 -6.43 -3.92 -8.83
C THR A 356 -6.20 -2.42 -8.67
N LEU A 357 -6.04 -1.68 -9.76
CA LEU A 357 -5.87 -0.23 -9.74
C LEU A 357 -7.12 0.47 -9.20
N PHE A 358 -8.30 0.02 -9.60
CA PHE A 358 -9.57 0.53 -9.08
C PHE A 358 -9.70 0.30 -7.57
N LEU A 359 -9.48 -0.92 -7.10
CA LEU A 359 -9.54 -1.24 -5.66
C LEU A 359 -8.53 -0.44 -4.84
N ASN A 360 -7.32 -0.22 -5.38
CA ASN A 360 -6.28 0.51 -4.68
C ASN A 360 -6.62 2.00 -4.45
N GLU A 361 -7.48 2.59 -5.29
CA GLU A 361 -7.97 3.97 -5.08
C GLU A 361 -8.77 4.14 -3.77
N TYR A 362 -9.30 3.05 -3.22
CA TYR A 362 -10.10 3.08 -2.00
C TYR A 362 -9.33 2.68 -0.75
N VAL A 363 -8.04 2.43 -0.86
CA VAL A 363 -7.19 2.09 0.28
C VAL A 363 -6.14 3.17 0.48
N TYR A 364 -6.23 3.85 1.61
CA TYR A 364 -5.16 4.72 2.07
C TYR A 364 -4.15 3.91 2.87
N SER A 365 -2.91 3.85 2.39
CA SER A 365 -1.81 3.12 3.02
C SER A 365 -0.88 4.09 3.75
N GLY A 366 -0.72 3.96 5.04
CA GLY A 366 0.18 4.82 5.80
C GLY A 366 -0.23 4.98 7.25
N SER A 367 -1.48 5.35 7.51
CA SER A 367 -1.96 5.50 8.88
C SER A 367 -3.49 5.40 8.95
N VAL A 368 -4.03 5.43 10.16
CA VAL A 368 -5.46 5.64 10.38
C VAL A 368 -5.84 7.03 9.85
N ALA A 369 -6.79 7.09 8.91
CA ALA A 369 -7.38 8.36 8.46
C ALA A 369 -8.49 8.79 9.41
N PHE A 370 -8.40 10.02 9.89
CA PHE A 370 -9.45 10.63 10.69
C PHE A 370 -10.30 11.60 9.86
N PRO A 371 -11.57 11.83 10.26
CA PRO A 371 -12.48 12.71 9.52
C PRO A 371 -11.89 14.08 9.20
N GLU A 372 -11.17 14.71 10.12
CA GLU A 372 -10.57 16.02 9.88
C GLU A 372 -9.44 15.99 8.85
N GLU A 373 -8.64 14.91 8.80
CA GLU A 373 -7.60 14.72 7.77
C GLU A 373 -8.23 14.59 6.37
N ILE A 374 -9.40 13.92 6.27
CA ILE A 374 -10.15 13.79 5.01
C ILE A 374 -10.67 15.16 4.56
N VAL A 375 -11.30 15.92 5.48
CA VAL A 375 -11.80 17.28 5.19
C VAL A 375 -10.68 18.23 4.77
N ASN A 376 -9.54 18.14 5.44
CA ASN A 376 -8.36 18.98 5.14
C ASN A 376 -7.66 18.53 3.84
N GLY A 377 -8.00 17.36 3.29
CA GLY A 377 -7.41 16.81 2.07
C GLY A 377 -5.97 16.38 2.23
N THR A 378 -5.56 16.00 3.45
CA THR A 378 -4.26 15.37 3.72
C THR A 378 -4.29 13.86 3.47
N VAL A 379 -5.48 13.27 3.46
CA VAL A 379 -5.74 11.89 3.04
C VAL A 379 -6.26 11.91 1.61
N THR A 380 -5.56 11.20 0.73
CA THR A 380 -5.86 11.13 -0.70
C THR A 380 -5.94 9.69 -1.18
N THR A 381 -6.55 9.47 -2.33
CA THR A 381 -6.53 8.19 -3.04
C THR A 381 -5.10 7.83 -3.47
N ALA A 382 -4.88 6.63 -3.95
CA ALA A 382 -3.58 6.18 -4.47
C ALA A 382 -3.08 7.05 -5.65
N SER A 383 -3.99 7.61 -6.44
CA SER A 383 -3.68 8.55 -7.53
C SER A 383 -3.56 10.01 -7.08
N GLY A 384 -3.64 10.30 -5.78
CA GLY A 384 -3.49 11.64 -5.20
C GLY A 384 -4.76 12.49 -5.18
N THR A 385 -5.91 11.95 -5.56
CA THR A 385 -7.19 12.66 -5.54
C THR A 385 -7.73 12.78 -4.12
N LYS A 386 -8.27 13.95 -3.76
CA LYS A 386 -8.95 14.15 -2.47
C LYS A 386 -10.30 13.44 -2.46
N TYR A 387 -10.64 12.80 -1.35
CA TYR A 387 -11.97 12.24 -1.16
C TYR A 387 -13.01 13.36 -1.03
N ASN A 388 -14.12 13.24 -1.77
CA ASN A 388 -15.18 14.25 -1.81
C ASN A 388 -16.47 13.70 -1.17
N PHE A 389 -16.47 13.58 0.15
CA PHE A 389 -17.65 13.27 0.96
C PHE A 389 -17.50 13.93 2.34
N ASP A 390 -18.61 14.09 3.08
CA ASP A 390 -18.54 14.55 4.47
C ASP A 390 -18.31 13.37 5.42
N PRO A 391 -17.09 13.19 5.96
CA PRO A 391 -16.80 12.07 6.82
C PRO A 391 -17.45 12.17 8.21
N TYR A 392 -18.04 13.31 8.56
CA TYR A 392 -18.79 13.49 9.81
C TYR A 392 -20.29 13.24 9.67
N ALA A 393 -20.80 13.08 8.45
CA ALA A 393 -22.22 12.84 8.24
C ALA A 393 -22.71 11.59 8.99
N SER A 394 -23.93 11.66 9.51
CA SER A 394 -24.51 10.59 10.35
C SER A 394 -24.84 9.30 9.59
N ASP A 395 -25.01 9.40 8.28
CA ASP A 395 -25.28 8.29 7.36
C ASP A 395 -24.00 7.61 6.84
N VAL A 396 -22.82 8.16 7.13
CA VAL A 396 -21.55 7.52 6.81
C VAL A 396 -21.26 6.41 7.82
N ASN A 397 -21.17 5.18 7.34
CA ASN A 397 -20.72 4.05 8.14
C ASN A 397 -19.23 4.17 8.43
N ARG A 398 -18.88 4.65 9.64
CA ARG A 398 -17.51 4.76 10.14
C ARG A 398 -17.26 3.73 11.21
N LYS A 399 -16.14 3.02 11.10
CA LYS A 399 -15.69 2.08 12.15
C LYS A 399 -14.18 2.20 12.36
N MET A 400 -13.78 2.19 13.62
CA MET A 400 -12.39 1.93 13.98
C MET A 400 -12.17 0.42 14.00
N CYS A 401 -11.13 -0.02 13.30
CA CYS A 401 -10.70 -1.41 13.23
C CYS A 401 -9.32 -1.55 13.87
N VAL A 402 -8.92 -2.77 14.20
CA VAL A 402 -7.61 -3.02 14.80
C VAL A 402 -6.44 -2.62 13.88
N ASN A 403 -6.61 -2.73 12.58
CA ASN A 403 -5.59 -2.40 11.58
C ASN A 403 -5.89 -1.11 10.81
N GLY A 404 -6.81 -0.28 11.29
CA GLY A 404 -7.07 1.02 10.71
C GLY A 404 -8.50 1.51 10.83
N SER A 405 -8.96 2.32 9.87
CA SER A 405 -10.32 2.86 9.84
C SER A 405 -11.09 2.39 8.59
N PHE A 406 -12.39 2.28 8.74
CA PHE A 406 -13.33 1.93 7.69
C PHE A 406 -14.33 3.07 7.49
N TYR A 407 -14.59 3.42 6.22
CA TYR A 407 -15.60 4.36 5.78
C TYR A 407 -16.42 3.74 4.66
N GLY A 408 -17.74 3.67 4.84
CA GLY A 408 -18.66 3.26 3.78
C GLY A 408 -19.03 4.46 2.89
N LEU A 409 -18.90 4.29 1.58
CA LEU A 409 -19.24 5.30 0.59
C LEU A 409 -20.55 4.94 -0.12
N SER A 410 -21.47 5.88 -0.16
CA SER A 410 -22.72 5.78 -0.94
C SER A 410 -22.57 6.25 -2.39
N LYS A 411 -21.41 6.81 -2.75
CA LYS A 411 -21.11 7.32 -4.09
C LYS A 411 -19.63 7.17 -4.43
N ILE A 412 -19.33 6.85 -5.67
CA ILE A 412 -17.98 6.77 -6.21
C ILE A 412 -17.62 8.10 -6.88
N GLN A 413 -16.47 8.65 -6.49
CA GLN A 413 -15.79 9.68 -7.25
C GLN A 413 -14.93 8.99 -8.31
N THR A 414 -15.06 9.40 -9.58
CA THR A 414 -14.21 8.85 -10.64
C THR A 414 -12.73 9.09 -10.33
N PRO A 415 -11.91 8.04 -10.23
CA PRO A 415 -10.47 8.20 -10.03
C PRO A 415 -9.85 9.08 -11.11
N ILE A 416 -8.84 9.87 -10.76
CA ILE A 416 -8.25 10.82 -11.72
C ILE A 416 -7.66 10.13 -12.93
N LEU A 417 -7.03 8.97 -12.75
CA LEU A 417 -6.48 8.17 -13.85
C LEU A 417 -7.55 7.75 -14.86
N PHE A 418 -8.77 7.45 -14.40
CA PHE A 418 -9.89 7.09 -15.27
C PHE A 418 -10.48 8.28 -16.03
N ASN A 419 -10.26 9.50 -15.56
CA ASN A 419 -10.74 10.73 -16.17
C ASN A 419 -9.64 11.56 -16.84
N SER A 420 -8.40 11.11 -16.78
CA SER A 420 -7.24 11.73 -17.43
C SER A 420 -7.04 11.23 -18.86
N VAL A 421 -6.00 11.70 -19.53
CA VAL A 421 -5.61 11.22 -20.88
C VAL A 421 -5.37 9.71 -20.96
N SER A 422 -5.09 9.04 -19.84
CA SER A 422 -4.99 7.58 -19.76
C SER A 422 -6.34 6.86 -19.67
N GLY A 423 -7.44 7.60 -19.46
CA GLY A 423 -8.78 7.06 -19.29
C GLY A 423 -9.24 6.05 -20.35
N PRO A 424 -8.97 6.25 -21.67
CA PRO A 424 -9.31 5.27 -22.69
C PRO A 424 -8.76 3.87 -22.41
N ALA A 425 -7.56 3.76 -21.84
CA ALA A 425 -6.93 2.47 -21.54
C ALA A 425 -7.64 1.70 -20.39
N PHE A 426 -8.37 2.39 -19.53
CA PHE A 426 -9.24 1.79 -18.53
C PHE A 426 -10.65 1.46 -19.05
N HIS A 427 -11.09 2.18 -20.07
CA HIS A 427 -12.45 2.08 -20.59
C HIS A 427 -12.58 1.07 -21.73
N GLU A 428 -11.59 0.95 -22.62
CA GLU A 428 -11.69 0.15 -23.85
C GLU A 428 -10.65 -0.97 -23.91
N LYS A 429 -11.12 -2.22 -24.09
CA LYS A 429 -10.25 -3.41 -24.16
C LYS A 429 -9.17 -3.33 -25.23
N ARG A 430 -9.41 -2.60 -26.33
CA ARG A 430 -8.43 -2.45 -27.42
C ARG A 430 -7.15 -1.71 -27.02
N PHE A 431 -7.13 -1.04 -25.88
CA PHE A 431 -5.98 -0.30 -25.37
C PHE A 431 -5.28 -0.96 -24.18
N LEU A 432 -5.65 -2.20 -23.88
CA LEU A 432 -5.20 -2.89 -22.68
C LEU A 432 -3.67 -3.07 -22.65
N ASN A 433 -3.05 -3.41 -23.81
CA ASN A 433 -1.60 -3.56 -23.88
C ASN A 433 -0.88 -2.24 -23.52
N PHE A 434 -1.44 -1.11 -23.92
CA PHE A 434 -0.87 0.18 -23.56
C PHE A 434 -1.02 0.51 -22.07
N LEU A 435 -2.11 0.08 -21.41
CA LEU A 435 -2.26 0.18 -19.96
C LEU A 435 -1.17 -0.62 -19.23
N TYR A 436 -0.94 -1.85 -19.67
CA TYR A 436 0.14 -2.67 -19.12
C TYR A 436 1.52 -2.05 -19.40
N ALA A 437 1.72 -1.44 -20.55
CA ALA A 437 2.95 -0.73 -20.86
C ALA A 437 3.17 0.49 -19.95
N MET A 438 2.14 1.33 -19.73
CA MET A 438 2.22 2.47 -18.81
C MET A 438 2.53 2.02 -17.37
N ASN A 439 1.90 0.93 -16.94
CA ASN A 439 2.11 0.38 -15.59
C ASN A 439 3.50 -0.24 -15.45
N GLY A 440 3.95 -1.05 -16.41
CA GLY A 440 5.27 -1.69 -16.42
C GLY A 440 6.43 -0.69 -16.56
N ALA A 441 6.17 0.45 -17.23
CA ALA A 441 7.10 1.58 -17.32
C ALA A 441 7.17 2.41 -16.03
N ASN A 442 6.31 2.18 -15.03
CA ASN A 442 6.13 3.01 -13.83
C ASN A 442 5.76 4.48 -14.15
N LEU A 443 5.09 4.72 -15.27
CA LEU A 443 4.69 6.06 -15.73
C LEU A 443 3.18 6.34 -15.59
N LEU A 444 2.38 5.32 -15.26
CA LEU A 444 0.92 5.45 -15.22
C LEU A 444 0.46 6.55 -14.26
N SER A 445 1.02 6.64 -13.06
CA SER A 445 0.67 7.65 -12.06
C SER A 445 0.94 9.08 -12.53
N SER A 446 1.92 9.29 -13.41
CA SER A 446 2.25 10.61 -13.93
C SER A 446 1.11 11.20 -14.76
N PHE A 447 0.32 10.36 -15.44
CA PHE A 447 -0.83 10.81 -16.23
C PHE A 447 -2.03 11.26 -15.38
N GLY A 448 -1.99 11.03 -14.06
CA GLY A 448 -2.97 11.52 -13.09
C GLY A 448 -2.66 12.91 -12.51
N ALA A 449 -1.54 13.55 -12.89
CA ALA A 449 -1.17 14.86 -12.36
C ALA A 449 -2.17 15.95 -12.81
N GLU A 450 -2.87 16.55 -11.84
CA GLU A 450 -3.94 17.54 -12.12
C GLU A 450 -3.43 18.83 -12.74
N ASN A 451 -2.20 19.23 -12.44
CA ASN A 451 -1.61 20.50 -12.88
C ASN A 451 -0.80 20.38 -14.17
N GLU A 452 -0.68 19.18 -14.71
CA GLU A 452 0.05 18.92 -15.95
C GLU A 452 -0.91 18.73 -17.12
N LYS A 453 -0.48 19.13 -18.30
CA LYS A 453 -1.21 18.89 -19.56
C LYS A 453 -0.47 17.86 -20.40
N TYR A 454 -1.24 17.03 -21.05
CA TYR A 454 -0.70 15.96 -21.91
C TYR A 454 -1.42 15.90 -23.25
N THR A 455 -0.70 15.43 -24.25
CA THR A 455 -1.30 14.84 -25.45
C THR A 455 -0.79 13.42 -25.55
N LEU A 456 -1.70 12.45 -25.50
CA LEU A 456 -1.38 11.03 -25.50
C LEU A 456 -1.87 10.40 -26.80
N LEU A 457 -1.01 9.63 -27.46
CA LEU A 457 -1.35 8.83 -28.61
C LEU A 457 -1.36 7.36 -28.20
N ILE A 458 -2.54 6.80 -27.93
CA ILE A 458 -2.66 5.41 -27.46
C ILE A 458 -2.75 4.47 -28.67
N PRO A 459 -1.75 3.60 -28.90
CA PRO A 459 -1.84 2.57 -29.94
C PRO A 459 -2.91 1.52 -29.58
N ASP A 460 -3.61 1.05 -30.58
CA ASP A 460 -4.47 -0.15 -30.47
C ASP A 460 -3.59 -1.39 -30.18
N ASN A 461 -4.15 -2.41 -29.53
CA ASN A 461 -3.43 -3.66 -29.24
C ASN A 461 -2.77 -4.27 -30.47
N SER A 462 -3.38 -4.08 -31.66
CA SER A 462 -2.80 -4.55 -32.92
C SER A 462 -1.43 -3.97 -33.25
N ALA A 463 -1.07 -2.80 -32.72
CA ALA A 463 0.26 -2.22 -32.90
C ALA A 463 1.32 -2.98 -32.09
N PHE A 464 0.98 -3.43 -30.89
CA PHE A 464 1.84 -4.32 -30.09
C PHE A 464 2.02 -5.68 -30.76
N GLU A 465 0.92 -6.26 -31.24
CA GLU A 465 0.95 -7.56 -31.95
C GLU A 465 1.78 -7.51 -33.23
N ALA A 466 1.76 -6.39 -33.97
CA ALA A 466 2.56 -6.18 -35.16
C ALA A 466 4.07 -6.22 -34.85
N ASP A 467 4.48 -5.77 -33.67
CA ASP A 467 5.87 -5.79 -33.19
C ASP A 467 6.19 -7.06 -32.37
N GLY A 468 5.29 -8.04 -32.35
CA GLY A 468 5.50 -9.31 -31.68
C GLY A 468 5.42 -9.22 -30.15
N ILE A 469 4.78 -8.18 -29.61
CA ILE A 469 4.57 -7.97 -28.18
C ILE A 469 3.15 -8.41 -27.80
N PHE A 470 3.06 -9.31 -26.83
CA PHE A 470 1.79 -9.93 -26.41
C PHE A 470 1.63 -9.85 -24.90
N LEU A 471 0.39 -9.72 -24.43
CA LEU A 471 0.06 -9.76 -23.01
C LEU A 471 -0.03 -11.20 -22.50
N ASN A 472 0.85 -11.56 -21.57
CA ASN A 472 0.83 -12.85 -20.86
C ASN A 472 0.13 -12.70 -19.51
N TYR A 473 -1.09 -13.21 -19.40
CA TYR A 473 -1.87 -13.25 -18.16
C TYR A 473 -1.41 -14.29 -17.15
N TYR A 474 -0.61 -15.28 -17.57
CA TYR A 474 -0.08 -16.32 -16.67
C TYR A 474 1.14 -15.84 -15.89
N ALA A 475 1.79 -14.79 -16.34
CA ALA A 475 2.84 -14.12 -15.57
C ALA A 475 2.22 -13.39 -14.38
N GLU A 476 2.93 -13.36 -13.25
CA GLU A 476 2.46 -12.68 -12.05
C GLU A 476 2.17 -11.20 -12.31
N GLY A 477 0.92 -10.80 -12.08
CA GLY A 477 0.43 -9.44 -12.34
C GLY A 477 0.08 -9.14 -13.79
N GLY A 478 0.27 -10.12 -14.72
CA GLY A 478 0.20 -9.92 -16.16
C GLY A 478 1.42 -9.13 -16.67
N LYS A 479 2.03 -9.56 -17.75
CA LYS A 479 3.20 -8.88 -18.33
C LYS A 479 3.13 -8.85 -19.85
N LEU A 480 3.67 -7.80 -20.44
CA LEU A 480 3.95 -7.78 -21.87
C LEU A 480 5.23 -8.58 -22.12
N GLU A 481 5.17 -9.49 -23.07
CA GLU A 481 6.26 -10.38 -23.45
C GLU A 481 6.49 -10.33 -24.95
N GLN A 482 7.72 -10.53 -25.36
CA GLN A 482 8.18 -10.64 -26.73
C GLN A 482 9.06 -11.89 -26.91
N LYS A 483 9.30 -12.26 -28.17
CA LYS A 483 10.08 -13.45 -28.50
C LYS A 483 11.23 -13.12 -29.45
N PRO A 484 12.26 -12.37 -29.02
CA PRO A 484 13.30 -11.87 -29.91
C PRO A 484 14.19 -12.97 -30.50
N GLU A 485 14.51 -14.02 -29.75
CA GLU A 485 15.42 -15.10 -30.13
C GLU A 485 14.82 -16.50 -29.96
N GLY A 486 13.49 -16.62 -29.98
CA GLY A 486 12.82 -17.92 -29.90
C GLY A 486 12.31 -18.31 -28.53
N GLU A 487 12.66 -17.59 -27.45
CA GLU A 487 12.11 -17.73 -26.11
C GLU A 487 11.26 -16.50 -25.73
N TRP A 488 10.23 -16.70 -24.91
CA TRP A 488 9.41 -15.60 -24.43
C TRP A 488 10.13 -14.87 -23.29
N GLU A 489 10.29 -13.56 -23.43
CA GLU A 489 10.90 -12.70 -22.46
C GLU A 489 9.99 -11.52 -22.13
N ALA A 490 9.95 -11.11 -20.87
CA ALA A 490 9.23 -9.91 -20.48
C ALA A 490 9.88 -8.66 -21.11
N VAL A 491 9.06 -7.80 -21.70
CA VAL A 491 9.52 -6.51 -22.21
C VAL A 491 10.06 -5.69 -21.05
N SER A 492 11.27 -5.20 -21.17
CA SER A 492 11.94 -4.48 -20.08
C SER A 492 11.25 -3.15 -19.75
N SER A 493 11.37 -2.68 -18.50
CA SER A 493 10.82 -1.37 -18.09
C SER A 493 11.38 -0.22 -18.94
N ASP A 494 12.64 -0.28 -19.32
CA ASP A 494 13.29 0.75 -20.15
C ASP A 494 12.73 0.78 -21.56
N GLU A 495 12.46 -0.38 -22.15
CA GLU A 495 11.81 -0.50 -23.44
C GLU A 495 10.35 0.02 -23.40
N LEU A 496 9.59 -0.35 -22.37
CA LEU A 496 8.26 0.18 -22.14
C LEU A 496 8.28 1.71 -21.95
N GLN A 497 9.27 2.26 -21.25
CA GLN A 497 9.44 3.70 -21.13
C GLN A 497 9.71 4.37 -22.48
N ARG A 498 10.53 3.77 -23.36
CA ARG A 498 10.76 4.30 -24.70
C ARG A 498 9.46 4.35 -25.52
N ILE A 499 8.67 3.27 -25.47
CA ILE A 499 7.35 3.21 -26.12
C ILE A 499 6.45 4.32 -25.59
N ILE A 500 6.26 4.43 -24.27
CA ILE A 500 5.38 5.44 -23.69
C ILE A 500 5.83 6.87 -24.02
N ARG A 501 7.13 7.16 -23.96
CA ARG A 501 7.68 8.47 -24.30
C ARG A 501 7.49 8.82 -25.77
N ALA A 502 7.57 7.84 -26.69
CA ALA A 502 7.30 8.04 -28.11
C ALA A 502 5.83 8.37 -28.40
N HIS A 503 4.95 8.02 -27.49
CA HIS A 503 3.50 8.22 -27.59
C HIS A 503 2.97 9.39 -26.73
N THR A 504 3.86 10.23 -26.17
CA THR A 504 3.48 11.27 -25.21
C THR A 504 4.07 12.63 -25.56
N VAL A 505 3.23 13.67 -25.55
CA VAL A 505 3.65 15.07 -25.44
C VAL A 505 3.34 15.52 -24.01
N MET A 506 4.36 16.00 -23.29
CA MET A 506 4.23 16.52 -21.92
C MET A 506 4.11 18.03 -21.89
N SER A 507 3.42 18.52 -20.86
CA SER A 507 3.25 19.96 -20.57
C SER A 507 2.54 20.74 -21.65
N GLU A 508 1.88 20.06 -22.60
CA GLU A 508 1.17 20.71 -23.70
C GLU A 508 -0.04 19.87 -24.17
N GLU A 509 -1.16 20.54 -24.42
CA GLU A 509 -2.32 19.99 -25.09
C GLU A 509 -2.25 20.37 -26.57
N VAL A 510 -1.94 19.38 -27.42
CA VAL A 510 -1.75 19.59 -28.87
C VAL A 510 -2.96 19.08 -29.64
N GLU A 511 -3.50 19.93 -30.50
CA GLU A 511 -4.49 19.52 -31.49
C GLU A 511 -3.82 19.01 -32.76
N LEU A 512 -4.05 17.72 -33.09
CA LEU A 512 -3.51 17.12 -34.29
C LEU A 512 -4.33 17.52 -35.51
N LYS A 513 -3.65 18.06 -36.52
CA LYS A 513 -4.27 18.60 -37.75
C LYS A 513 -4.86 17.50 -38.64
N LYS A 514 -6.10 17.68 -39.03
CA LYS A 514 -6.78 16.81 -40.02
C LYS A 514 -6.45 17.20 -41.47
N GLN A 515 -5.90 18.40 -41.71
CA GLN A 515 -5.50 18.91 -43.04
C GLN A 515 -4.17 19.63 -42.95
N GLY A 516 -3.34 19.51 -44.00
CA GLY A 516 -2.00 20.08 -44.06
C GLY A 516 -1.00 19.28 -43.22
N THR A 517 0.14 19.91 -42.92
CA THR A 517 1.27 19.28 -42.22
C THR A 517 1.49 19.90 -40.85
N GLN A 518 2.00 19.09 -39.91
CA GLN A 518 2.37 19.51 -38.55
C GLN A 518 3.53 18.64 -38.07
N ILE A 519 4.46 19.25 -37.32
CA ILE A 519 5.52 18.54 -36.60
C ILE A 519 5.29 18.78 -35.13
N VAL A 520 5.20 17.71 -34.35
CA VAL A 520 4.92 17.74 -32.91
C VAL A 520 6.11 17.13 -32.15
N PRO A 521 6.83 17.91 -31.35
CA PRO A 521 7.88 17.38 -30.50
C PRO A 521 7.25 16.45 -29.42
N ILE A 522 7.83 15.27 -29.25
CA ILE A 522 7.36 14.33 -28.21
C ILE A 522 8.30 14.32 -27.01
N GLN A 523 7.96 13.56 -25.98
CA GLN A 523 8.73 13.49 -24.72
C GLN A 523 10.15 12.95 -24.89
N SER A 524 10.45 12.25 -25.97
CA SER A 524 11.80 11.80 -26.29
C SER A 524 12.61 12.91 -26.95
N ALA A 525 13.86 13.08 -26.53
CA ALA A 525 14.81 13.92 -27.23
C ALA A 525 14.98 13.41 -28.68
N PHE A 526 15.00 14.31 -29.63
CA PHE A 526 15.21 14.00 -31.07
C PHE A 526 14.10 13.22 -31.78
N CYS A 527 12.96 12.95 -31.15
CA CYS A 527 11.82 12.31 -31.79
C CYS A 527 10.64 13.27 -31.97
N TYR A 528 9.89 13.07 -33.03
CA TYR A 528 8.77 13.93 -33.44
C TYR A 528 7.64 13.08 -34.01
N TRP A 529 6.40 13.53 -33.81
CA TRP A 529 5.31 13.09 -34.66
C TRP A 529 5.24 13.99 -35.91
N PHE A 530 5.13 13.37 -37.05
CA PHE A 530 4.82 14.03 -38.31
C PHE A 530 3.35 13.76 -38.64
N VAL A 531 2.59 14.83 -38.75
CA VAL A 531 1.17 14.76 -39.09
C VAL A 531 0.98 15.32 -40.50
N LYS A 532 0.26 14.60 -41.34
CA LYS A 532 -0.05 14.99 -42.70
C LYS A 532 -1.46 14.52 -43.08
N ASP A 533 -2.36 15.48 -43.37
CA ASP A 533 -3.71 15.23 -43.90
C ASP A 533 -4.48 14.15 -43.12
N GLY A 534 -4.48 14.23 -41.80
CA GLY A 534 -5.20 13.29 -40.90
C GLY A 534 -4.49 11.97 -40.66
N LYS A 535 -3.25 11.84 -41.09
CA LYS A 535 -2.38 10.70 -40.80
C LYS A 535 -1.18 11.13 -39.96
N ILE A 536 -0.60 10.20 -39.23
CA ILE A 536 0.52 10.42 -38.31
C ILE A 536 1.59 9.35 -38.47
N THR A 537 2.85 9.74 -38.32
CA THR A 537 3.99 8.83 -38.16
C THR A 537 4.98 9.39 -37.15
N CYS A 538 5.89 8.56 -36.68
CA CYS A 538 6.99 8.97 -35.80
C CYS A 538 8.30 9.04 -36.60
N SER A 539 9.28 9.80 -36.10
CA SER A 539 10.57 9.99 -36.76
C SER A 539 11.33 8.68 -37.01
N ASN A 540 11.22 7.68 -36.15
CA ASN A 540 11.85 6.38 -36.38
C ASN A 540 11.25 5.63 -37.58
N HIS A 541 9.94 5.70 -37.79
CA HIS A 541 9.27 5.10 -38.95
C HIS A 541 9.47 5.92 -40.24
N PHE A 542 9.56 7.24 -40.09
CA PHE A 542 9.78 8.14 -41.24
C PHE A 542 11.11 7.88 -41.96
N ASN A 543 12.14 7.45 -41.24
CA ASN A 543 13.44 7.15 -41.81
C ASN A 543 13.40 6.05 -42.88
N GLY A 544 12.49 5.07 -42.74
CA GLY A 544 12.29 4.03 -43.76
C GLY A 544 11.73 4.52 -45.10
N VAL A 545 11.11 5.71 -45.13
CA VAL A 545 10.56 6.30 -46.36
C VAL A 545 11.63 6.94 -47.25
N LEU A 546 12.79 7.21 -46.65
CA LEU A 546 13.91 7.82 -47.35
C LEU A 546 14.67 6.83 -48.27
N GLU A 547 14.35 5.54 -48.22
CA GLU A 547 14.95 4.54 -49.10
C GLU A 547 14.42 4.72 -50.55
N PRO A 548 15.31 4.87 -51.56
CA PRO A 548 14.90 5.01 -52.93
C PRO A 548 14.10 3.81 -53.42
N GLY A 549 12.91 4.09 -53.92
CA GLY A 549 12.02 3.06 -54.45
C GLY A 549 11.15 2.39 -53.40
N SER A 550 11.19 2.84 -52.16
CA SER A 550 10.25 2.39 -51.14
C SER A 550 8.83 2.78 -51.51
N THR A 551 7.93 1.81 -51.50
CA THR A 551 6.47 2.03 -51.68
C THR A 551 5.74 2.07 -50.37
N ILE A 552 6.48 2.10 -49.26
CA ILE A 552 5.98 2.04 -47.90
C ILE A 552 5.42 3.41 -47.52
N ASP A 553 4.12 3.46 -47.14
CA ASP A 553 3.52 4.63 -46.49
C ASP A 553 3.63 4.42 -44.94
N PRO A 554 4.53 5.14 -44.27
CA PRO A 554 4.69 5.00 -42.81
C PRO A 554 3.59 5.71 -42.01
N PHE A 555 2.70 6.42 -42.70
CA PHE A 555 1.64 7.17 -42.08
C PHE A 555 0.43 6.29 -41.79
N VAL A 556 -0.06 6.34 -40.55
CA VAL A 556 -1.29 5.69 -40.08
C VAL A 556 -2.37 6.74 -39.83
N GLU A 557 -3.63 6.38 -40.05
CA GLU A 557 -4.76 7.22 -39.68
C GLU A 557 -4.88 7.30 -38.17
N PHE A 558 -5.23 8.49 -37.67
CA PHE A 558 -5.50 8.71 -36.25
C PHE A 558 -6.91 9.26 -36.02
N GLU A 559 -7.45 8.97 -34.85
CA GLU A 559 -8.71 9.51 -34.38
C GLU A 559 -8.59 10.05 -32.96
N GLU A 560 -9.36 11.08 -32.62
CA GLU A 560 -9.44 11.58 -31.24
C GLU A 560 -10.36 10.67 -30.42
N VAL A 561 -9.90 10.30 -29.21
CA VAL A 561 -10.68 9.53 -28.24
C VAL A 561 -11.15 10.46 -27.13
N THR A 562 -12.46 10.55 -26.96
CA THR A 562 -13.08 11.47 -26.01
C THR A 562 -13.88 10.71 -24.93
N ASN A 563 -14.08 11.34 -23.77
CA ASN A 563 -14.96 10.83 -22.74
C ASN A 563 -16.42 11.21 -23.05
N SER A 564 -17.13 10.36 -23.80
CA SER A 564 -18.53 10.63 -24.21
C SER A 564 -18.70 12.00 -24.90
N GLY A 565 -17.78 12.36 -25.77
CA GLY A 565 -17.77 13.63 -26.50
C GLY A 565 -17.16 14.81 -25.76
N LYS A 566 -16.61 14.60 -24.55
CA LYS A 566 -15.89 15.61 -23.76
C LYS A 566 -14.40 15.35 -23.77
N PRO A 567 -13.54 16.38 -23.64
CA PRO A 567 -12.11 16.20 -23.47
C PRO A 567 -11.82 15.54 -22.11
N TRP A 568 -10.66 14.89 -22.01
CA TRP A 568 -10.12 14.38 -20.77
C TRP A 568 -9.70 15.54 -19.84
N ALA A 569 -9.69 15.32 -18.53
CA ALA A 569 -9.48 16.38 -17.54
C ALA A 569 -8.13 17.12 -17.71
N ASN A 570 -7.10 16.43 -18.19
CA ASN A 570 -5.75 16.98 -18.30
C ASN A 570 -5.15 16.94 -19.71
N GLY A 571 -5.99 16.91 -20.77
CA GLY A 571 -5.49 17.03 -22.13
C GLY A 571 -6.28 16.27 -23.17
N LYS A 572 -5.60 15.88 -24.24
CA LYS A 572 -6.17 15.18 -25.39
C LYS A 572 -5.59 13.80 -25.57
N THR A 573 -6.42 12.87 -26.01
CA THR A 573 -6.00 11.52 -26.36
C THR A 573 -6.40 11.20 -27.79
N TYR A 574 -5.47 10.65 -28.52
CA TYR A 574 -5.64 10.13 -29.88
C TYR A 574 -5.28 8.66 -29.91
N THR A 575 -5.77 7.96 -30.93
CA THR A 575 -5.42 6.56 -31.19
C THR A 575 -5.12 6.33 -32.66
N TYR A 576 -4.39 5.27 -32.93
CA TYR A 576 -4.15 4.73 -34.26
C TYR A 576 -4.17 3.20 -34.23
N LYS A 577 -4.37 2.61 -35.42
CA LYS A 577 -4.23 1.17 -35.62
C LYS A 577 -2.97 0.90 -36.43
N ALA A 578 -2.27 -0.18 -36.10
CA ALA A 578 -1.17 -0.64 -36.91
C ALA A 578 -1.65 -0.96 -38.32
N ASN A 579 -0.84 -0.62 -39.31
CA ASN A 579 -0.95 -1.24 -40.63
C ASN A 579 0.16 -2.31 -40.78
N ALA A 580 0.22 -2.97 -41.93
CA ALA A 580 1.19 -4.05 -42.19
C ALA A 580 2.69 -3.62 -42.10
N ILE A 581 2.97 -2.37 -41.81
CA ILE A 581 4.29 -1.76 -41.93
C ILE A 581 4.71 -0.98 -40.69
N SER A 582 3.75 -0.47 -39.92
CA SER A 582 4.02 0.32 -38.72
C SER A 582 3.33 -0.28 -37.49
N GLY A 583 4.12 -0.78 -36.58
CA GLY A 583 3.72 -1.16 -35.25
C GLY A 583 3.72 0.00 -34.26
N LEU A 584 4.44 -0.13 -33.18
CA LEU A 584 4.60 0.90 -32.17
C LEU A 584 5.55 1.99 -32.59
N PHE A 585 5.29 3.21 -32.16
CA PHE A 585 6.30 4.26 -32.20
C PHE A 585 7.30 4.02 -31.07
N GLU A 586 8.57 4.19 -31.36
CA GLU A 586 9.65 4.04 -30.40
C GLU A 586 10.49 5.30 -30.28
N ALA A 587 10.89 5.60 -29.07
CA ALA A 587 11.86 6.64 -28.82
C ALA A 587 13.27 6.09 -29.04
N GLU A 588 14.09 6.80 -29.83
CA GLU A 588 15.49 6.41 -30.03
C GLU A 588 16.25 6.40 -28.71
N THR A 589 17.18 5.45 -28.55
CA THR A 589 18.07 5.36 -27.38
C THR A 589 19.16 6.44 -27.43
N GLU A 590 19.54 6.99 -26.29
CA GLU A 590 20.65 7.95 -26.20
C GLU A 590 22.00 7.34 -26.64
N ASP A 591 22.17 6.03 -26.55
CA ASP A 591 23.39 5.28 -26.88
C ASP A 591 23.54 4.99 -28.38
N GLY A 592 22.52 5.25 -29.15
CA GLY A 592 22.47 4.67 -30.44
C GLY A 592 22.60 5.65 -31.58
N GLN A 593 23.62 5.88 -32.12
CA GLN A 593 23.72 6.07 -33.56
C GLN A 593 22.92 7.27 -34.15
N GLY A 594 23.28 8.44 -33.72
CA GLY A 594 22.94 9.65 -34.44
C GLY A 594 21.45 10.03 -34.42
N SER A 595 21.17 11.32 -34.39
CA SER A 595 19.80 11.84 -34.50
C SER A 595 19.15 11.37 -35.80
N SER A 596 17.81 11.35 -35.87
CA SER A 596 17.06 11.06 -37.11
C SER A 596 17.55 11.90 -38.32
N LEU A 597 17.98 13.12 -38.04
CA LEU A 597 18.60 13.98 -39.04
C LEU A 597 19.97 13.45 -39.51
N GLN A 598 20.79 12.93 -38.60
CA GLN A 598 22.10 12.36 -38.93
C GLN A 598 21.96 11.08 -39.76
N LYS A 599 21.02 10.20 -39.40
CA LYS A 599 20.67 9.01 -40.17
C LYS A 599 20.14 9.38 -41.55
N ALA A 600 19.23 10.35 -41.63
CA ALA A 600 18.71 10.84 -42.89
C ALA A 600 19.81 11.42 -43.79
N LEU A 601 20.76 12.17 -43.23
CA LEU A 601 21.89 12.73 -43.99
C LEU A 601 22.92 11.67 -44.39
N ALA A 602 23.12 10.62 -43.62
CA ALA A 602 23.96 9.48 -44.03
C ALA A 602 23.35 8.76 -45.26
N ILE A 603 22.03 8.55 -45.25
CA ILE A 603 21.28 8.02 -46.41
C ILE A 603 21.38 8.97 -47.60
N CYS A 604 21.33 10.28 -47.42
CA CYS A 604 21.44 11.28 -48.45
C CYS A 604 22.83 11.35 -49.14
N GLN A 605 23.79 10.55 -48.79
CA GLN A 605 25.05 10.39 -49.51
C GLN A 605 24.92 9.53 -50.78
N ASP A 606 23.79 8.88 -50.97
CA ASP A 606 23.49 8.08 -52.16
C ASP A 606 22.87 8.98 -53.26
N THR A 607 23.43 8.92 -54.49
CA THR A 607 22.97 9.71 -55.63
C THR A 607 21.52 9.50 -56.04
N ARG A 608 20.91 8.45 -55.57
CA ARG A 608 19.49 8.12 -55.81
C ARG A 608 18.53 9.01 -55.01
N TYR A 609 19.02 9.72 -53.99
CA TYR A 609 18.19 10.57 -53.14
C TYR A 609 18.15 12.03 -53.63
N PRO A 610 17.00 12.70 -53.56
CA PRO A 610 16.84 14.08 -54.00
C PRO A 610 17.64 15.10 -53.17
N TYR A 611 18.18 14.70 -52.03
CA TYR A 611 18.97 15.56 -51.13
C TYR A 611 20.49 15.32 -51.25
N TYR A 612 20.93 14.52 -52.23
CA TYR A 612 22.33 14.15 -52.44
C TYR A 612 23.25 15.36 -52.56
N CYS A 613 22.87 16.36 -53.37
CA CYS A 613 23.68 17.55 -53.54
C CYS A 613 23.90 18.32 -52.26
N PHE A 614 22.88 18.44 -51.41
CA PHE A 614 23.01 19.09 -50.08
C PHE A 614 23.96 18.33 -49.17
N ALA A 615 23.86 17.02 -49.11
CA ALA A 615 24.77 16.18 -48.32
C ALA A 615 26.22 16.30 -48.84
N GLN A 616 26.44 16.40 -50.15
CA GLN A 616 27.77 16.64 -50.72
C GLN A 616 28.33 18.02 -50.34
N LEU A 617 27.50 19.06 -50.32
CA LEU A 617 27.91 20.39 -49.86
C LEU A 617 28.32 20.37 -48.37
N LEU A 618 27.59 19.70 -47.49
CA LEU A 618 27.98 19.56 -46.10
C LEU A 618 29.30 18.81 -45.94
N LYS A 619 29.54 17.78 -46.76
CA LYS A 619 30.80 17.04 -46.78
C LYS A 619 31.96 17.89 -47.29
N GLN A 620 31.78 18.67 -48.37
CA GLN A 620 32.80 19.60 -48.89
C GLN A 620 33.11 20.73 -47.88
N ALA A 621 32.13 21.14 -47.10
CA ALA A 621 32.29 22.13 -46.03
C ALA A 621 32.92 21.56 -44.74
N ASP A 622 33.32 20.30 -44.75
CA ASP A 622 33.85 19.58 -43.60
C ASP A 622 32.92 19.59 -42.38
N MET A 623 31.61 19.64 -42.62
CA MET A 623 30.57 19.64 -41.59
C MET A 623 30.08 18.25 -41.24
N ILE A 624 30.45 17.21 -41.99
CA ILE A 624 30.10 15.81 -41.70
C ILE A 624 31.35 15.08 -41.25
N SER A 625 31.32 14.58 -40.01
CA SER A 625 32.37 13.75 -39.45
C SER A 625 31.77 12.42 -38.95
N GLY A 626 31.99 11.33 -39.72
CA GLY A 626 31.34 10.06 -39.49
C GLY A 626 29.80 10.18 -39.62
N GLU A 627 29.09 9.90 -38.56
CA GLU A 627 27.62 10.01 -38.47
C GLU A 627 27.13 11.32 -37.85
N THR A 628 28.02 12.29 -37.62
CA THR A 628 27.69 13.55 -36.96
C THR A 628 27.83 14.74 -37.91
N ILE A 629 27.00 15.77 -37.68
CA ILE A 629 27.08 17.05 -38.37
C ILE A 629 27.62 18.09 -37.41
N ALA A 630 28.75 18.70 -37.75
CA ALA A 630 29.40 19.70 -36.92
C ALA A 630 28.48 20.90 -36.68
N GLY A 631 28.40 21.34 -35.44
CA GLY A 631 27.59 22.49 -35.03
C GLY A 631 26.10 22.19 -34.76
N LEU A 632 25.64 20.97 -34.98
CA LEU A 632 24.28 20.57 -34.58
C LEU A 632 24.31 19.94 -33.21
N ALA A 633 23.84 20.69 -32.21
CA ALA A 633 23.66 20.22 -30.86
C ALA A 633 22.20 20.45 -30.46
N GLY A 634 21.57 19.44 -29.81
CA GLY A 634 20.20 19.53 -29.34
C GLY A 634 19.14 19.42 -30.47
N ARG A 635 17.94 19.95 -30.24
CA ARG A 635 16.82 19.90 -31.19
C ARG A 635 17.07 20.88 -32.34
N THR A 636 17.13 20.36 -33.54
CA THR A 636 17.45 21.13 -34.74
C THR A 636 16.39 20.93 -35.81
N ILE A 637 16.02 22.00 -36.52
CA ILE A 637 15.21 21.97 -37.74
C ILE A 637 16.12 22.33 -38.89
N ALA A 638 16.22 21.47 -39.91
CA ALA A 638 16.98 21.72 -41.11
C ALA A 638 16.04 21.93 -42.30
N PHE A 639 16.26 23.00 -43.04
CA PHE A 639 15.64 23.25 -44.35
C PHE A 639 16.59 22.74 -45.42
N ILE A 640 16.26 21.60 -46.02
CA ILE A 640 17.14 20.95 -47.00
C ILE A 640 16.64 21.19 -48.42
N PRO A 641 17.43 21.89 -49.28
CA PRO A 641 17.06 22.09 -50.65
C PRO A 641 17.12 20.77 -51.43
N VAL A 642 16.13 20.54 -52.26
CA VAL A 642 16.09 19.41 -53.20
C VAL A 642 17.05 19.67 -54.35
N SER A 643 17.78 18.65 -54.77
CA SER A 643 18.75 18.72 -55.90
C SER A 643 18.07 18.95 -57.22
#